data_bf634bebeba4ec9aebc9f31673ba6d29
#
_entry.id   bf634bebeba4ec9aebc9f31673ba6d29
#
_cell.length_a   1.000
_cell.length_b   1.000
_cell.length_c   1.000
_cell.angle_alpha   90.00
_cell.angle_beta   90.00
_cell.angle_gamma   90.00
#
_symmetry.space_group_name_H-M   'P 1'
#
loop_
_entity.id
_entity.type
_entity.pdbx_description
1 polymer ?
#
loop_
_entity_poly.entity_id
_entity_poly.type
_entity_poly.pdbx_seq_one_letter_code
_entity_poly.pdbx_strand_id
1 'polypeptide(L)'
;MGDKKKQAESAGKTALICLLVFTVIFTVLAGLTGGGQAQAAENLLKEPEYGYMNTQVELEASYGYDNMAKGGRYLPVYVTLANHQEGDFSGTLQVLSMESDYQIYQYEFPVFLEGGETSQKNLNIPLGAKADQLYVSLLNEQEEKIAQKRLKLNTREDIPELLVGVISDTQNKLQYFNDVGVNYSTLKTRLCKMVAGSIPSQAAGLDQLDVLLITNYDTRRLSEEQLGAIREWVNRGGVLILGSGARGCDNLYDFLENDLEETPVSLGTVAVDMGEGYLFSKIGSSKILLECNDINLSEGNVLMESGEIPLLTAVARESGIIVASAFDFTDLDEFCQENPSYVDQLLTRILGETRITNLSDYLYSGTSNTYWAVQNIINAGSVEKLPHIGFYAVVIISYILLVGPGLYFFLKQRNMRRYYRTSVVLLSLLCTGIVYVMSGETRFTNTFFNYASIQDVSDEMVTESTYVNMQAPDNRPYSVQFDPSYTVRPITRSAYYEAEQIPKFTGQETPNILIRYAEDGTRLDVQNVPAFASNYFQLEKRFDNVSGQGIEAQVQYFEGKMTGTITNHMDCRIENTAVLLYGALALVGDMDPGETKTLDGLFVSNYPVDSGASRVTAEQITGGWRYKRADISDMEYMRTMAKTSLLEFYLDEYLTGYQPGARIVAFRGTEPSDSFLMGGGYDVSGLTMLTAAAEADMRQDDLVYRSAMRTAPKVINGSYRTSGNTIIGTNPVTLEYSLGSDLEIKKLRFENMSAMFKETTSLGQIQPFAGSIYFYNYESGEYELIVRSRLEFEDWQLKPFLSPGNTITVRYVCDSAMEYGNVVLPILYVTGRER
;
A
#
# COMPACT_ATOMS: atom_id res chain seq x y z
N MET A 1 -8.36 -79.50 5.72
CA MET A 1 -8.66 -78.73 4.48
C MET A 1 -9.96 -77.90 4.55
N GLY A 2 -10.72 -78.12 5.61
CA GLY A 2 -12.02 -77.39 5.80
C GLY A 2 -11.95 -75.98 6.41
N ASP A 3 -10.91 -75.69 7.20
CA ASP A 3 -10.81 -74.42 7.93
C ASP A 3 -10.29 -73.26 7.10
N LYS A 4 -9.48 -73.49 6.09
CA LYS A 4 -8.97 -72.49 5.20
C LYS A 4 -10.02 -71.95 4.25
N LYS A 5 -11.06 -72.78 3.93
CA LYS A 5 -12.16 -72.31 3.02
C LYS A 5 -13.15 -71.44 3.77
N LYS A 6 -13.39 -71.65 5.08
CA LYS A 6 -14.27 -70.78 5.89
C LYS A 6 -13.60 -69.42 6.22
N GLN A 7 -12.27 -69.36 6.34
CA GLN A 7 -11.57 -68.08 6.55
C GLN A 7 -11.54 -67.22 5.27
N ALA A 8 -11.40 -67.84 4.09
CA ALA A 8 -11.45 -67.13 2.82
C ALA A 8 -12.85 -66.59 2.51
N GLU A 9 -13.92 -67.32 2.84
CA GLU A 9 -15.32 -66.86 2.70
C GLU A 9 -15.66 -65.71 3.67
N SER A 10 -15.13 -65.74 4.89
CA SER A 10 -15.32 -64.67 5.87
C SER A 10 -14.55 -63.41 5.47
N ALA A 11 -13.33 -63.53 4.94
CA ALA A 11 -12.55 -62.40 4.43
C ALA A 11 -13.21 -61.75 3.18
N GLY A 12 -13.75 -62.59 2.27
CA GLY A 12 -14.49 -62.07 1.10
C GLY A 12 -15.79 -61.33 1.46
N LYS A 13 -16.52 -61.76 2.48
CA LYS A 13 -17.73 -61.06 2.95
C LYS A 13 -17.38 -59.74 3.65
N THR A 14 -16.28 -59.69 4.38
CA THR A 14 -15.82 -58.43 5.02
C THR A 14 -15.30 -57.43 3.98
N ALA A 15 -14.59 -57.90 2.99
CA ALA A 15 -14.16 -57.02 1.86
C ALA A 15 -15.33 -56.52 1.04
N LEU A 16 -16.37 -57.32 0.81
CA LEU A 16 -17.61 -56.93 0.11
C LEU A 16 -18.41 -55.92 0.90
N ILE A 17 -18.51 -56.04 2.22
CA ILE A 17 -19.17 -55.07 3.08
C ILE A 17 -18.39 -53.74 3.13
N CYS A 18 -17.07 -53.77 3.20
CA CYS A 18 -16.24 -52.57 3.12
C CYS A 18 -16.38 -51.88 1.76
N LEU A 19 -16.44 -52.62 0.67
CA LEU A 19 -16.66 -52.12 -0.67
C LEU A 19 -18.04 -51.49 -0.83
N LEU A 20 -19.09 -52.11 -0.25
CA LEU A 20 -20.47 -51.60 -0.25
C LEU A 20 -20.62 -50.35 0.59
N VAL A 21 -19.94 -50.26 1.73
CA VAL A 21 -19.92 -49.02 2.56
C VAL A 21 -19.18 -47.93 1.85
N PHE A 22 -18.07 -48.23 1.19
CA PHE A 22 -17.30 -47.26 0.40
C PHE A 22 -18.10 -46.77 -0.81
N THR A 23 -18.84 -47.65 -1.51
CA THR A 23 -19.70 -47.27 -2.62
C THR A 23 -20.89 -46.44 -2.18
N VAL A 24 -21.50 -46.71 -1.02
CA VAL A 24 -22.60 -45.93 -0.48
C VAL A 24 -22.10 -44.54 -0.01
N ILE A 25 -20.94 -44.46 0.60
CA ILE A 25 -20.31 -43.18 0.96
C ILE A 25 -19.97 -42.37 -0.30
N PHE A 26 -19.45 -43.04 -1.32
CA PHE A 26 -19.10 -42.36 -2.59
C PHE A 26 -20.36 -41.90 -3.38
N THR A 27 -21.43 -42.66 -3.38
CA THR A 27 -22.70 -42.28 -4.00
C THR A 27 -23.42 -41.18 -3.21
N VAL A 28 -23.31 -41.15 -1.88
CA VAL A 28 -23.84 -40.04 -1.07
C VAL A 28 -23.00 -38.75 -1.25
N LEU A 29 -21.68 -38.89 -1.32
CA LEU A 29 -20.81 -37.74 -1.66
C LEU A 29 -21.03 -37.26 -3.11
N ALA A 30 -21.19 -38.17 -4.08
CA ALA A 30 -21.47 -37.79 -5.47
C ALA A 30 -22.87 -37.23 -5.66
N GLY A 31 -23.84 -37.65 -4.83
CA GLY A 31 -25.23 -37.11 -4.82
C GLY A 31 -25.31 -35.71 -4.19
N LEU A 32 -24.34 -35.33 -3.34
CA LEU A 32 -24.26 -33.99 -2.75
C LEU A 32 -23.51 -32.98 -3.65
N THR A 33 -22.78 -33.46 -4.66
CA THR A 33 -22.08 -32.56 -5.61
C THR A 33 -22.75 -32.47 -6.99
N GLY A 34 -23.83 -33.16 -7.25
CA GLY A 34 -24.45 -33.34 -8.56
C GLY A 34 -25.88 -32.88 -8.69
N GLY A 35 -26.29 -31.77 -8.13
CA GLY A 35 -27.68 -31.33 -8.22
C GLY A 35 -27.86 -29.81 -8.29
N GLY A 36 -27.43 -29.16 -9.34
CA GLY A 36 -27.65 -27.73 -9.47
C GLY A 36 -27.20 -27.04 -10.75
N GLN A 37 -26.84 -27.74 -11.80
CA GLN A 37 -26.29 -27.07 -13.00
C GLN A 37 -26.93 -27.43 -14.34
N ALA A 38 -28.15 -27.84 -14.42
CA ALA A 38 -28.70 -28.28 -15.70
C ALA A 38 -30.05 -27.68 -16.16
N GLN A 39 -30.51 -26.56 -15.61
CA GLN A 39 -31.79 -26.00 -16.09
C GLN A 39 -31.84 -24.47 -16.24
N ALA A 40 -30.71 -23.77 -16.17
CA ALA A 40 -30.65 -22.31 -16.39
C ALA A 40 -30.06 -21.88 -17.73
N ALA A 41 -29.76 -22.79 -18.63
CA ALA A 41 -28.99 -22.50 -19.85
C ALA A 41 -29.79 -22.24 -21.13
N GLU A 42 -31.10 -22.16 -21.12
CA GLU A 42 -31.89 -22.10 -22.37
C GLU A 42 -32.80 -20.88 -22.54
N ASN A 43 -32.72 -19.86 -21.68
CA ASN A 43 -33.42 -18.59 -21.87
C ASN A 43 -32.50 -17.37 -22.04
N LEU A 44 -31.31 -17.58 -22.54
CA LEU A 44 -30.30 -16.57 -22.79
C LEU A 44 -30.28 -16.11 -24.26
N LEU A 45 -31.32 -15.45 -24.72
CA LEU A 45 -31.23 -14.66 -25.94
C LEU A 45 -32.32 -13.58 -25.94
N LYS A 46 -32.09 -12.52 -25.19
CA LYS A 46 -32.50 -11.14 -25.50
C LYS A 46 -31.85 -10.25 -24.43
N GLU A 47 -30.79 -9.59 -24.80
CA GLU A 47 -30.25 -8.47 -24.05
C GLU A 47 -31.31 -7.37 -24.01
N PRO A 48 -31.82 -6.93 -22.86
CA PRO A 48 -32.50 -5.67 -22.77
C PRO A 48 -31.43 -4.58 -22.70
N GLU A 49 -31.15 -3.96 -23.82
CA GLU A 49 -30.30 -2.79 -23.96
C GLU A 49 -30.96 -1.52 -23.38
N TYR A 50 -32.09 -1.63 -22.72
CA TYR A 50 -32.89 -0.50 -22.22
C TYR A 50 -33.24 -0.66 -20.76
N GLY A 51 -32.85 0.32 -19.95
CA GLY A 51 -33.26 0.44 -18.57
C GLY A 51 -34.80 0.50 -18.47
N TYR A 52 -35.33 -0.05 -17.37
CA TYR A 52 -36.71 0.15 -17.00
C TYR A 52 -36.92 1.67 -16.82
N MET A 53 -37.62 2.31 -17.73
CA MET A 53 -38.07 3.67 -17.55
C MET A 53 -39.37 3.67 -16.76
N ASN A 54 -39.29 3.91 -15.46
CA ASN A 54 -40.44 4.44 -14.77
C ASN A 54 -40.49 5.94 -15.09
N THR A 55 -41.58 6.38 -15.68
CA THR A 55 -41.77 7.79 -16.07
C THR A 55 -41.94 8.74 -14.87
N GLN A 56 -41.88 8.23 -13.65
CA GLN A 56 -42.12 8.99 -12.42
C GLN A 56 -40.85 9.51 -11.77
N VAL A 57 -39.75 8.71 -11.76
CA VAL A 57 -38.44 9.11 -11.29
C VAL A 57 -37.39 8.73 -12.34
N GLU A 58 -36.71 9.72 -12.89
CA GLU A 58 -35.66 9.53 -13.89
C GLU A 58 -34.30 9.30 -13.21
N LEU A 59 -33.56 8.34 -13.72
CA LEU A 59 -32.21 7.99 -13.27
C LEU A 59 -31.19 8.18 -14.40
N GLU A 60 -30.31 9.15 -14.27
CA GLU A 60 -29.13 9.29 -15.10
C GLU A 60 -27.88 8.99 -14.27
N ALA A 61 -26.89 8.32 -14.88
CA ALA A 61 -25.63 8.05 -14.23
C ALA A 61 -24.48 8.14 -15.23
N SER A 62 -23.36 8.69 -14.76
CA SER A 62 -22.07 8.76 -15.44
C SER A 62 -20.96 8.44 -14.45
N TYR A 63 -19.71 8.28 -14.93
CA TYR A 63 -18.62 7.86 -14.06
C TYR A 63 -17.29 8.50 -14.48
N GLY A 64 -16.37 8.53 -13.51
CA GLY A 64 -14.97 8.86 -13.71
C GLY A 64 -14.74 10.24 -14.29
N TYR A 65 -13.53 10.46 -14.74
CA TYR A 65 -13.10 11.64 -15.48
C TYR A 65 -12.98 11.25 -16.95
N ASP A 66 -13.70 11.95 -17.83
CA ASP A 66 -13.79 11.63 -19.27
C ASP A 66 -14.17 10.16 -19.56
N ASN A 67 -15.02 9.55 -18.72
CA ASN A 67 -15.44 8.15 -18.76
C ASN A 67 -14.26 7.15 -18.69
N MET A 68 -13.21 7.51 -17.97
CA MET A 68 -12.10 6.59 -17.67
C MET A 68 -12.30 5.93 -16.30
N ALA A 69 -11.86 4.69 -16.16
CA ALA A 69 -11.90 3.95 -14.91
C ALA A 69 -10.65 3.06 -14.76
N LYS A 70 -10.11 3.03 -13.55
CA LYS A 70 -9.05 2.09 -13.13
C LYS A 70 -9.63 1.13 -12.10
N GLY A 71 -9.45 -0.18 -12.32
CA GLY A 71 -9.81 -1.19 -11.33
C GLY A 71 -9.01 -1.06 -10.03
N GLY A 72 -9.57 -1.54 -8.94
CA GLY A 72 -8.93 -1.52 -7.61
C GLY A 72 -8.85 -0.15 -6.94
N ARG A 73 -9.50 0.88 -7.48
CA ARG A 73 -9.57 2.24 -6.96
C ARG A 73 -11.00 2.71 -6.78
N TYR A 74 -11.23 3.74 -5.99
CA TYR A 74 -12.54 4.37 -5.92
C TYR A 74 -12.87 5.06 -7.24
N LEU A 75 -14.05 4.76 -7.78
CA LEU A 75 -14.59 5.40 -8.97
C LEU A 75 -15.64 6.43 -8.56
N PRO A 76 -15.51 7.71 -8.90
CA PRO A 76 -16.60 8.65 -8.75
C PRO A 76 -17.71 8.30 -9.74
N VAL A 77 -18.91 8.10 -9.22
CA VAL A 77 -20.15 7.86 -9.99
C VAL A 77 -21.09 9.02 -9.72
N TYR A 78 -21.42 9.73 -10.76
CA TYR A 78 -22.31 10.91 -10.72
C TYR A 78 -23.71 10.44 -11.10
N VAL A 79 -24.65 10.56 -10.16
CA VAL A 79 -26.05 10.13 -10.33
C VAL A 79 -26.95 11.34 -10.26
N THR A 80 -27.75 11.56 -11.31
CA THR A 80 -28.81 12.58 -11.33
C THR A 80 -30.16 11.87 -11.22
N LEU A 81 -30.94 12.27 -10.24
CA LEU A 81 -32.27 11.76 -9.97
C LEU A 81 -33.26 12.91 -10.13
N ALA A 82 -34.28 12.75 -11.00
CA ALA A 82 -35.33 13.72 -11.16
C ALA A 82 -36.67 13.09 -10.79
N ASN A 83 -37.31 13.63 -9.76
CA ASN A 83 -38.68 13.24 -9.35
C ASN A 83 -39.70 14.08 -10.12
N HIS A 84 -40.38 13.47 -11.08
CA HIS A 84 -41.41 14.12 -11.89
C HIS A 84 -42.79 14.05 -11.26
N GLN A 85 -42.91 13.48 -10.05
CA GLN A 85 -44.20 13.40 -9.33
C GLN A 85 -44.42 14.66 -8.48
N GLU A 86 -45.70 14.93 -8.14
CA GLU A 86 -46.04 15.96 -7.16
C GLU A 86 -45.75 15.55 -5.71
N GLY A 87 -45.62 14.24 -5.45
CA GLY A 87 -45.30 13.67 -4.14
C GLY A 87 -43.83 13.37 -3.94
N ASP A 88 -43.42 13.30 -2.67
CA ASP A 88 -42.05 12.98 -2.28
C ASP A 88 -41.75 11.52 -2.64
N PHE A 89 -40.50 11.26 -2.96
CA PHE A 89 -39.98 9.94 -3.22
C PHE A 89 -38.92 9.57 -2.16
N SER A 90 -39.13 8.42 -1.52
CA SER A 90 -38.18 7.82 -0.61
C SER A 90 -37.77 6.43 -1.14
N GLY A 91 -36.49 6.13 -1.12
CA GLY A 91 -36.00 4.87 -1.68
C GLY A 91 -34.51 4.67 -1.43
N THR A 92 -33.93 3.72 -2.17
CA THR A 92 -32.52 3.34 -2.06
C THR A 92 -31.88 3.31 -3.44
N LEU A 93 -30.73 3.97 -3.54
CA LEU A 93 -29.86 3.86 -4.70
C LEU A 93 -28.88 2.72 -4.44
N GLN A 94 -28.88 1.73 -5.33
CA GLN A 94 -27.98 0.58 -5.28
C GLN A 94 -26.98 0.62 -6.41
N VAL A 95 -25.70 0.35 -6.10
CA VAL A 95 -24.66 0.12 -7.10
C VAL A 95 -24.13 -1.29 -6.93
N LEU A 96 -24.29 -2.10 -7.97
CA LEU A 96 -23.82 -3.47 -8.00
C LEU A 96 -22.52 -3.55 -8.80
N SER A 97 -21.45 -4.09 -8.17
CA SER A 97 -20.11 -4.24 -8.74
C SER A 97 -19.63 -5.68 -8.59
N MET A 98 -18.91 -6.17 -9.59
CA MET A 98 -18.17 -7.43 -9.49
C MET A 98 -16.74 -7.12 -9.06
N GLU A 99 -16.42 -7.43 -7.81
CA GLU A 99 -15.15 -7.05 -7.19
C GLU A 99 -14.02 -8.02 -7.53
N SER A 100 -14.32 -9.31 -7.57
CA SER A 100 -13.37 -10.37 -7.93
C SER A 100 -14.09 -11.59 -8.46
N ASP A 101 -13.39 -12.68 -8.72
CA ASP A 101 -13.98 -13.94 -9.16
C ASP A 101 -15.16 -14.34 -8.29
N TYR A 102 -16.37 -14.25 -8.85
CA TYR A 102 -17.62 -14.63 -8.20
C TYR A 102 -17.97 -13.84 -6.93
N GLN A 103 -17.25 -12.77 -6.60
CA GLN A 103 -17.59 -11.87 -5.51
C GLN A 103 -18.30 -10.63 -6.05
N ILE A 104 -19.56 -10.49 -5.69
CA ILE A 104 -20.40 -9.38 -6.10
C ILE A 104 -20.74 -8.58 -4.86
N TYR A 105 -20.41 -7.29 -4.91
CA TYR A 105 -20.69 -6.34 -3.84
C TYR A 105 -21.81 -5.41 -4.28
N GLN A 106 -22.66 -5.08 -3.34
CA GLN A 106 -23.74 -4.13 -3.51
C GLN A 106 -23.55 -2.98 -2.53
N TYR A 107 -23.49 -1.77 -3.06
CA TYR A 107 -23.35 -0.54 -2.28
C TYR A 107 -24.71 0.14 -2.25
N GLU A 108 -25.22 0.48 -1.05
CA GLU A 108 -26.53 1.09 -0.85
C GLU A 108 -26.42 2.47 -0.22
N PHE A 109 -27.20 3.41 -0.79
CA PHE A 109 -27.26 4.79 -0.35
C PHE A 109 -28.73 5.20 -0.22
N PRO A 110 -29.17 5.77 0.91
CA PRO A 110 -30.53 6.25 1.06
C PRO A 110 -30.77 7.46 0.16
N VAL A 111 -31.97 7.54 -0.40
CA VAL A 111 -32.40 8.63 -1.28
C VAL A 111 -33.72 9.18 -0.79
N PHE A 112 -33.80 10.49 -0.67
CA PHE A 112 -35.04 11.23 -0.49
C PHE A 112 -35.09 12.38 -1.51
N LEU A 113 -36.23 12.56 -2.19
CA LEU A 113 -36.45 13.62 -3.17
C LEU A 113 -37.83 14.23 -2.92
N GLU A 114 -37.90 15.54 -2.82
CA GLU A 114 -39.19 16.24 -2.79
C GLU A 114 -39.92 16.14 -4.15
N GLY A 115 -41.22 16.41 -4.15
CA GLY A 115 -41.97 16.44 -5.40
C GLY A 115 -41.45 17.46 -6.38
N GLY A 116 -41.12 17.04 -7.60
CA GLY A 116 -40.55 17.89 -8.65
C GLY A 116 -39.07 18.22 -8.50
N GLU A 117 -38.40 17.66 -7.51
CA GLU A 117 -36.97 17.91 -7.25
C GLU A 117 -36.07 17.13 -8.24
N THR A 118 -34.97 17.80 -8.63
CA THR A 118 -33.84 17.15 -9.30
C THR A 118 -32.63 17.24 -8.38
N SER A 119 -32.09 16.09 -7.94
CA SER A 119 -30.95 15.99 -7.05
C SER A 119 -29.79 15.30 -7.74
N GLN A 120 -28.59 15.80 -7.48
CA GLN A 120 -27.36 15.17 -7.96
C GLN A 120 -26.60 14.59 -6.79
N LYS A 121 -26.20 13.30 -6.89
CA LYS A 121 -25.42 12.60 -5.90
C LYS A 121 -24.09 12.14 -6.50
N ASN A 122 -23.01 12.39 -5.77
CA ASN A 122 -21.67 11.94 -6.11
C ASN A 122 -21.33 10.76 -5.19
N LEU A 123 -21.13 9.58 -5.76
CA LEU A 123 -20.82 8.36 -5.05
C LEU A 123 -19.38 7.97 -5.35
N ASN A 124 -18.64 7.53 -4.35
CA ASN A 124 -17.32 6.96 -4.53
C ASN A 124 -17.43 5.45 -4.37
N ILE A 125 -17.39 4.72 -5.47
CA ILE A 125 -17.58 3.26 -5.51
C ILE A 125 -16.23 2.58 -5.62
N PRO A 126 -15.83 1.73 -4.66
CA PRO A 126 -14.64 0.92 -4.81
C PRO A 126 -14.82 -0.05 -5.99
N LEU A 127 -13.88 -0.09 -6.92
CA LEU A 127 -13.90 -1.04 -8.03
C LEU A 127 -13.02 -2.24 -7.73
N GLY A 128 -13.50 -3.42 -8.05
CA GLY A 128 -12.66 -4.60 -8.19
C GLY A 128 -11.62 -4.40 -9.30
N ALA A 129 -10.48 -5.08 -9.18
CA ALA A 129 -9.36 -4.90 -10.11
C ALA A 129 -9.71 -5.17 -11.59
N LYS A 130 -10.77 -5.95 -11.84
CA LYS A 130 -11.24 -6.30 -13.19
C LYS A 130 -12.70 -5.95 -13.47
N ALA A 131 -13.26 -5.02 -12.71
CA ALA A 131 -14.61 -4.55 -12.97
C ALA A 131 -14.66 -3.87 -14.35
N ASP A 132 -15.50 -4.39 -15.26
CA ASP A 132 -15.73 -3.86 -16.60
C ASP A 132 -17.07 -3.15 -16.75
N GLN A 133 -17.92 -3.25 -15.72
CA GLN A 133 -19.24 -2.63 -15.71
C GLN A 133 -19.81 -2.53 -14.30
N LEU A 134 -20.70 -1.55 -14.11
CA LEU A 134 -21.50 -1.36 -12.91
C LEU A 134 -22.98 -1.30 -13.28
N TYR A 135 -23.85 -1.68 -12.35
CA TYR A 135 -25.28 -1.47 -12.47
C TYR A 135 -25.76 -0.54 -11.36
N VAL A 136 -26.26 0.61 -11.75
CA VAL A 136 -26.87 1.59 -10.84
C VAL A 136 -28.38 1.40 -10.90
N SER A 137 -29.02 1.10 -9.77
CA SER A 137 -30.45 0.83 -9.67
C SER A 137 -31.09 1.73 -8.63
N LEU A 138 -32.29 2.19 -8.89
CA LEU A 138 -33.13 2.91 -7.94
C LEU A 138 -34.26 2.02 -7.49
N LEU A 139 -34.43 1.83 -6.16
CA LEU A 139 -35.49 1.05 -5.54
C LEU A 139 -36.42 1.97 -4.77
N ASN A 140 -37.71 1.57 -4.73
CA ASN A 140 -38.69 2.22 -3.85
C ASN A 140 -38.61 1.66 -2.41
N GLU A 141 -39.44 2.16 -1.50
CA GLU A 141 -39.52 1.69 -0.11
C GLU A 141 -39.94 0.21 0.02
N GLN A 142 -40.54 -0.36 -1.02
CA GLN A 142 -40.93 -1.75 -1.08
C GLN A 142 -39.81 -2.65 -1.64
N GLU A 143 -38.62 -2.10 -1.81
CA GLU A 143 -37.46 -2.76 -2.43
C GLU A 143 -37.70 -3.20 -3.89
N GLU A 144 -38.66 -2.60 -4.58
CA GLU A 144 -38.91 -2.87 -5.99
C GLU A 144 -38.02 -1.97 -6.84
N LYS A 145 -37.36 -2.56 -7.83
CA LYS A 145 -36.48 -1.83 -8.77
C LYS A 145 -37.31 -1.02 -9.74
N ILE A 146 -37.23 0.32 -9.66
CA ILE A 146 -37.99 1.25 -10.51
C ILE A 146 -37.20 1.79 -11.69
N ALA A 147 -35.88 1.89 -11.56
CA ALA A 147 -34.97 2.26 -12.64
C ALA A 147 -33.62 1.53 -12.51
N GLN A 148 -32.97 1.29 -13.65
CA GLN A 148 -31.63 0.71 -13.69
C GLN A 148 -30.83 1.26 -14.86
N LYS A 149 -29.59 1.62 -14.62
CA LYS A 149 -28.61 2.06 -15.63
C LYS A 149 -27.37 1.15 -15.57
N ARG A 150 -26.99 0.62 -16.72
CA ARG A 150 -25.70 -0.08 -16.89
C ARG A 150 -24.64 0.94 -17.27
N LEU A 151 -23.54 0.96 -16.55
CA LEU A 151 -22.34 1.73 -16.86
C LEU A 151 -21.28 0.76 -17.36
N LYS A 152 -20.97 0.79 -18.66
CA LYS A 152 -19.86 0.05 -19.22
C LYS A 152 -18.61 0.85 -18.97
N LEU A 153 -17.67 0.28 -18.22
CA LEU A 153 -16.43 0.95 -17.84
C LEU A 153 -15.40 0.89 -18.95
N ASN A 154 -14.71 1.98 -19.18
CA ASN A 154 -13.58 2.03 -20.08
C ASN A 154 -12.30 1.74 -19.29
N THR A 155 -12.10 0.48 -18.98
CA THR A 155 -10.87 -0.03 -18.36
C THR A 155 -9.97 -0.58 -19.46
N ARG A 156 -8.78 -0.01 -19.61
CA ARG A 156 -7.78 -0.51 -20.58
C ARG A 156 -6.79 -1.41 -19.84
N GLU A 157 -6.55 -2.58 -20.41
CA GLU A 157 -5.62 -3.57 -19.86
C GLU A 157 -4.28 -3.62 -20.60
N ASP A 158 -4.20 -3.02 -21.79
CA ASP A 158 -3.09 -3.25 -22.72
C ASP A 158 -1.82 -2.45 -22.36
N ILE A 159 -1.97 -1.24 -21.85
CA ILE A 159 -0.88 -0.35 -21.48
C ILE A 159 -1.27 0.37 -20.19
N PRO A 160 -0.39 0.39 -19.19
CA PRO A 160 -0.61 1.15 -17.98
C PRO A 160 -0.82 2.65 -18.27
N GLU A 161 -2.01 3.16 -17.96
CA GLU A 161 -2.30 4.58 -18.14
C GLU A 161 -1.97 5.39 -16.89
N LEU A 162 -1.28 6.50 -17.06
CA LEU A 162 -1.04 7.53 -16.05
C LEU A 162 -2.13 8.59 -16.21
N LEU A 163 -3.10 8.63 -15.29
CA LEU A 163 -4.19 9.61 -15.36
C LEU A 163 -3.75 10.94 -14.75
N VAL A 164 -3.70 11.97 -15.60
CA VAL A 164 -3.30 13.32 -15.24
C VAL A 164 -4.53 14.21 -15.22
N GLY A 165 -5.03 14.52 -14.03
CA GLY A 165 -6.09 15.51 -13.82
C GLY A 165 -5.53 16.93 -14.04
N VAL A 166 -6.28 17.78 -14.73
CA VAL A 166 -5.85 19.15 -15.01
C VAL A 166 -6.92 20.16 -14.60
N ILE A 167 -6.51 21.08 -13.73
CA ILE A 167 -7.31 22.26 -13.35
C ILE A 167 -6.59 23.49 -13.90
N SER A 168 -7.19 24.14 -14.90
CA SER A 168 -6.65 25.34 -15.54
C SER A 168 -7.76 26.12 -16.27
N ASP A 169 -7.64 27.43 -16.35
CA ASP A 169 -8.51 28.28 -17.17
C ASP A 169 -8.21 28.11 -18.68
N THR A 170 -7.04 27.54 -19.02
CA THR A 170 -6.58 27.33 -20.39
C THR A 170 -6.17 25.90 -20.67
N GLN A 171 -7.00 24.93 -20.25
CA GLN A 171 -6.72 23.48 -20.35
C GLN A 171 -6.30 23.02 -21.75
N ASN A 172 -6.75 23.71 -22.81
CA ASN A 172 -6.41 23.34 -24.17
C ASN A 172 -4.90 23.48 -24.47
N LYS A 173 -4.19 24.38 -23.79
CA LYS A 173 -2.74 24.55 -23.93
C LYS A 173 -1.92 23.42 -23.28
N LEU A 174 -2.58 22.54 -22.53
CA LEU A 174 -1.92 21.42 -21.81
C LEU A 174 -2.08 20.07 -22.54
N GLN A 175 -2.57 20.10 -23.80
CA GLN A 175 -2.76 18.89 -24.61
C GLN A 175 -1.46 18.11 -24.84
N TYR A 176 -0.32 18.76 -24.72
CA TYR A 176 1.00 18.13 -24.86
C TYR A 176 1.29 17.10 -23.74
N PHE A 177 0.52 17.09 -22.65
CA PHE A 177 0.54 16.02 -21.64
C PHE A 177 -0.22 14.76 -22.06
N ASN A 178 -1.05 14.82 -23.11
CA ASN A 178 -1.89 13.67 -23.47
C ASN A 178 -1.16 12.71 -24.39
N ASP A 179 -1.34 11.41 -24.18
CA ASP A 179 -0.85 10.32 -25.05
C ASP A 179 0.68 10.21 -25.11
N VAL A 180 1.39 10.65 -24.07
CA VAL A 180 2.86 10.61 -23.97
C VAL A 180 3.29 9.35 -23.24
N GLY A 181 4.28 8.65 -23.78
CA GLY A 181 4.95 7.53 -23.10
C GLY A 181 5.91 8.05 -22.03
N VAL A 182 5.80 7.56 -20.81
CA VAL A 182 6.65 7.91 -19.66
C VAL A 182 7.57 6.75 -19.34
N ASN A 183 8.84 7.05 -19.05
CA ASN A 183 9.88 6.08 -18.75
C ASN A 183 9.94 4.93 -19.79
N TYR A 184 10.42 5.25 -20.97
CA TYR A 184 10.48 4.31 -22.10
C TYR A 184 9.11 3.70 -22.48
N SER A 185 8.03 4.46 -22.32
CA SER A 185 6.65 4.03 -22.55
C SER A 185 6.18 2.90 -21.62
N THR A 186 6.75 2.78 -20.44
CA THR A 186 6.26 1.89 -19.38
C THR A 186 4.86 2.31 -18.92
N LEU A 187 4.61 3.62 -18.85
CA LEU A 187 3.29 4.21 -18.63
C LEU A 187 2.91 5.09 -19.82
N LYS A 188 1.62 5.32 -20.02
CA LYS A 188 1.11 6.23 -21.02
C LYS A 188 0.17 7.27 -20.41
N THR A 189 0.44 8.53 -20.63
CA THR A 189 -0.37 9.61 -20.04
C THR A 189 -1.76 9.69 -20.66
N ARG A 190 -2.74 9.97 -19.84
CA ARG A 190 -4.10 10.33 -20.22
C ARG A 190 -4.52 11.60 -19.51
N LEU A 191 -4.82 12.65 -20.27
CA LEU A 191 -5.23 13.92 -19.72
C LEU A 191 -6.72 13.88 -19.37
N CYS A 192 -7.07 14.18 -18.11
CA CYS A 192 -8.43 14.27 -17.60
C CYS A 192 -8.74 15.74 -17.28
N LYS A 193 -9.64 16.35 -18.06
CA LYS A 193 -10.02 17.75 -17.87
C LYS A 193 -11.00 17.87 -16.69
N MET A 194 -10.64 18.64 -15.69
CA MET A 194 -11.45 18.90 -14.52
C MET A 194 -12.00 20.32 -14.52
N VAL A 195 -13.26 20.45 -14.17
CA VAL A 195 -13.89 21.77 -13.97
C VAL A 195 -14.21 21.96 -12.48
N ALA A 196 -14.23 23.18 -11.99
CA ALA A 196 -14.38 23.50 -10.57
C ALA A 196 -15.58 22.77 -9.91
N GLY A 197 -16.71 22.68 -10.61
CA GLY A 197 -17.91 22.01 -10.11
C GLY A 197 -17.83 20.47 -10.06
N SER A 198 -16.83 19.85 -10.72
CA SER A 198 -16.63 18.40 -10.73
C SER A 198 -15.48 17.94 -9.83
N ILE A 199 -14.80 18.87 -9.16
CA ILE A 199 -13.74 18.52 -8.22
C ILE A 199 -14.39 17.94 -6.96
N PRO A 200 -14.00 16.72 -6.54
CA PRO A 200 -14.60 16.09 -5.37
C PRO A 200 -14.30 16.82 -4.07
N SER A 201 -15.24 16.75 -3.13
CA SER A 201 -15.07 17.20 -1.74
C SER A 201 -14.50 16.09 -0.82
N GLN A 202 -14.22 14.92 -1.36
CA GLN A 202 -13.64 13.78 -0.65
C GLN A 202 -12.46 13.22 -1.44
N ALA A 203 -11.38 12.87 -0.76
CA ALA A 203 -10.16 12.32 -1.37
C ALA A 203 -10.42 11.06 -2.21
N ALA A 204 -11.37 10.20 -1.78
CA ALA A 204 -11.77 9.02 -2.52
C ALA A 204 -12.26 9.32 -3.95
N GLY A 205 -12.85 10.49 -4.19
CA GLY A 205 -13.25 10.91 -5.53
C GLY A 205 -12.08 11.21 -6.46
N LEU A 206 -10.89 11.53 -5.91
CA LEU A 206 -9.66 11.77 -6.67
C LEU A 206 -8.82 10.49 -6.88
N ASP A 207 -9.21 9.36 -6.29
CA ASP A 207 -8.42 8.12 -6.27
C ASP A 207 -8.14 7.55 -7.67
N GLN A 208 -8.93 7.91 -8.68
CA GLN A 208 -8.67 7.57 -10.08
C GLN A 208 -7.44 8.27 -10.67
N LEU A 209 -7.04 9.41 -10.13
CA LEU A 209 -5.92 10.20 -10.65
C LEU A 209 -4.59 9.74 -10.06
N ASP A 210 -3.53 9.80 -10.85
CA ASP A 210 -2.15 9.59 -10.41
C ASP A 210 -1.42 10.90 -10.19
N VAL A 211 -1.73 11.89 -11.04
CA VAL A 211 -1.16 13.23 -11.02
C VAL A 211 -2.28 14.25 -11.11
N LEU A 212 -2.23 15.30 -10.33
CA LEU A 212 -3.10 16.46 -10.44
C LEU A 212 -2.24 17.69 -10.74
N LEU A 213 -2.48 18.35 -11.88
CA LEU A 213 -1.81 19.56 -12.30
C LEU A 213 -2.74 20.76 -12.13
N ILE A 214 -2.38 21.68 -11.26
CA ILE A 214 -3.06 22.98 -11.09
C ILE A 214 -2.14 24.08 -11.60
N THR A 215 -2.53 24.72 -12.70
CA THR A 215 -1.70 25.75 -13.34
C THR A 215 -2.61 26.76 -14.05
N ASN A 216 -2.24 28.03 -14.06
CA ASN A 216 -3.07 29.11 -14.61
C ASN A 216 -4.52 29.06 -14.06
N TYR A 217 -4.65 28.89 -12.76
CA TYR A 217 -5.94 28.79 -12.06
C TYR A 217 -5.85 29.48 -10.70
N ASP A 218 -6.93 30.07 -10.24
CA ASP A 218 -7.04 30.66 -8.91
C ASP A 218 -7.70 29.66 -7.96
N THR A 219 -6.90 29.06 -7.06
CA THR A 219 -7.35 28.02 -6.12
C THR A 219 -8.33 28.53 -5.07
N ARG A 220 -8.43 29.84 -4.83
CA ARG A 220 -9.47 30.44 -3.97
C ARG A 220 -10.90 30.24 -4.52
N ARG A 221 -11.06 29.74 -5.73
CA ARG A 221 -12.34 29.32 -6.32
C ARG A 221 -12.78 27.94 -5.90
N LEU A 222 -11.90 27.19 -5.23
CA LEU A 222 -12.21 25.90 -4.63
C LEU A 222 -12.76 26.10 -3.22
N SER A 223 -13.65 25.20 -2.79
CA SER A 223 -14.11 25.19 -1.40
C SER A 223 -13.06 24.60 -0.47
N GLU A 224 -13.15 24.86 0.83
CA GLU A 224 -12.23 24.28 1.82
C GLU A 224 -12.30 22.73 1.84
N GLU A 225 -13.50 22.17 1.58
CA GLU A 225 -13.65 20.71 1.48
C GLU A 225 -12.93 20.17 0.24
N GLN A 226 -12.93 20.89 -0.89
CA GLN A 226 -12.20 20.49 -2.09
C GLN A 226 -10.69 20.60 -1.89
N LEU A 227 -10.20 21.68 -1.27
CA LEU A 227 -8.79 21.84 -0.91
C LEU A 227 -8.36 20.75 0.09
N GLY A 228 -9.20 20.49 1.09
CA GLY A 228 -8.98 19.41 2.06
C GLY A 228 -8.90 18.03 1.38
N ALA A 229 -9.80 17.75 0.43
CA ALA A 229 -9.80 16.50 -0.33
C ALA A 229 -8.52 16.34 -1.18
N ILE A 230 -8.02 17.42 -1.78
CA ILE A 230 -6.75 17.38 -2.55
C ILE A 230 -5.57 17.13 -1.61
N ARG A 231 -5.49 17.84 -0.47
CA ARG A 231 -4.41 17.64 0.52
C ARG A 231 -4.41 16.19 1.03
N GLU A 232 -5.57 15.66 1.38
CA GLU A 232 -5.71 14.28 1.83
C GLU A 232 -5.35 13.27 0.73
N TRP A 233 -5.74 13.51 -0.51
CA TRP A 233 -5.38 12.67 -1.64
C TRP A 233 -3.87 12.65 -1.87
N VAL A 234 -3.19 13.80 -1.74
CA VAL A 234 -1.73 13.87 -1.79
C VAL A 234 -1.12 13.04 -0.67
N ASN A 235 -1.56 13.18 0.58
CA ASN A 235 -1.04 12.43 1.71
C ASN A 235 -1.16 10.91 1.51
N ARG A 236 -2.18 10.46 0.77
CA ARG A 236 -2.39 9.05 0.40
C ARG A 236 -1.52 8.55 -0.77
N GLY A 237 -0.66 9.38 -1.32
CA GLY A 237 0.26 9.00 -2.40
C GLY A 237 0.08 9.74 -3.72
N GLY A 238 -0.88 10.64 -3.81
CA GLY A 238 -1.11 11.49 -4.99
C GLY A 238 0.07 12.42 -5.29
N VAL A 239 0.23 12.78 -6.56
CA VAL A 239 1.24 13.74 -7.03
C VAL A 239 0.56 15.02 -7.46
N LEU A 240 0.73 16.09 -6.67
CA LEU A 240 0.21 17.41 -6.98
C LEU A 240 1.32 18.28 -7.61
N ILE A 241 1.05 18.84 -8.78
CA ILE A 241 1.94 19.77 -9.46
C ILE A 241 1.28 21.15 -9.49
N LEU A 242 1.94 22.14 -8.93
CA LEU A 242 1.48 23.52 -8.86
C LEU A 242 2.30 24.40 -9.80
N GLY A 243 1.67 24.99 -10.81
CA GLY A 243 2.29 25.98 -11.68
C GLY A 243 2.15 27.39 -11.11
N SER A 244 3.23 28.16 -11.11
CA SER A 244 3.23 29.59 -10.81
C SER A 244 3.36 30.43 -12.10
N GLY A 245 4.04 31.54 -12.12
CA GLY A 245 4.26 32.36 -13.31
C GLY A 245 3.55 33.72 -13.24
N ALA A 246 3.04 34.22 -14.37
CA ALA A 246 2.46 35.56 -14.49
C ALA A 246 1.30 35.87 -13.50
N ARG A 247 0.53 34.86 -13.10
CA ARG A 247 -0.55 35.03 -12.11
C ARG A 247 -0.05 35.03 -10.66
N GLY A 248 1.27 34.86 -10.47
CA GLY A 248 1.87 34.82 -9.15
C GLY A 248 1.78 33.43 -8.49
N CYS A 249 1.97 33.42 -7.18
CA CYS A 249 2.11 32.20 -6.40
C CYS A 249 0.91 31.92 -5.49
N ASP A 250 -0.26 32.52 -5.77
CA ASP A 250 -1.44 32.36 -4.90
C ASP A 250 -1.79 30.88 -4.64
N ASN A 251 -1.64 30.02 -5.65
CA ASN A 251 -1.90 28.60 -5.54
C ASN A 251 -0.97 27.86 -4.57
N LEU A 252 0.23 28.39 -4.33
CA LEU A 252 1.19 27.76 -3.43
C LEU A 252 0.78 27.88 -1.97
N TYR A 253 0.15 28.99 -1.59
CA TYR A 253 -0.24 29.23 -0.19
C TYR A 253 -1.27 28.21 0.31
N ASP A 254 -2.21 27.78 -0.54
CA ASP A 254 -3.22 26.81 -0.15
C ASP A 254 -2.63 25.42 0.18
N PHE A 255 -1.42 25.11 -0.30
CA PHE A 255 -0.82 23.79 -0.17
C PHE A 255 0.58 23.77 0.48
N LEU A 256 1.31 24.89 0.45
CA LEU A 256 2.72 24.98 0.84
C LEU A 256 3.03 26.19 1.74
N GLU A 257 2.01 26.85 2.34
CA GLU A 257 2.22 28.06 3.16
C GLU A 257 3.28 27.84 4.26
N ASN A 258 3.23 26.69 4.93
CA ASN A 258 4.15 26.36 6.03
C ASN A 258 5.57 25.99 5.57
N ASP A 259 5.75 25.71 4.28
CA ASP A 259 7.05 25.31 3.71
C ASP A 259 7.78 26.48 3.06
N LEU A 260 7.10 27.58 2.82
CA LEU A 260 7.71 28.76 2.21
C LEU A 260 8.67 29.44 3.20
N GLU A 261 9.96 29.45 2.90
CA GLU A 261 10.97 30.17 3.69
C GLU A 261 10.80 31.68 3.61
N GLU A 262 10.44 32.16 2.42
CA GLU A 262 10.20 33.57 2.14
C GLU A 262 9.01 33.73 1.19
N THR A 263 8.43 34.92 1.16
CA THR A 263 7.39 35.24 0.18
C THR A 263 7.97 35.12 -1.24
N PRO A 264 7.38 34.30 -2.14
CA PRO A 264 7.84 34.14 -3.50
C PRO A 264 7.99 35.49 -4.24
N VAL A 265 9.09 35.67 -4.95
CA VAL A 265 9.41 36.91 -5.65
C VAL A 265 9.35 36.69 -7.15
N SER A 266 8.65 37.58 -7.89
CA SER A 266 8.65 37.51 -9.34
C SER A 266 10.00 37.92 -9.90
N LEU A 267 10.60 37.04 -10.70
CA LEU A 267 11.83 37.32 -11.47
C LEU A 267 11.52 37.99 -12.83
N GLY A 268 10.24 38.09 -13.18
CA GLY A 268 9.80 38.53 -14.50
C GLY A 268 10.14 37.54 -15.61
N THR A 269 10.27 37.97 -16.83
CA THR A 269 10.63 37.12 -17.97
C THR A 269 12.13 36.82 -17.98
N VAL A 270 12.51 35.59 -17.74
CA VAL A 270 13.89 35.13 -17.71
C VAL A 270 14.14 34.06 -18.78
N ALA A 271 15.39 34.00 -19.26
CA ALA A 271 15.80 32.93 -20.18
C ALA A 271 16.24 31.70 -19.37
N VAL A 272 15.45 30.65 -19.42
CA VAL A 272 15.71 29.39 -18.71
C VAL A 272 16.14 28.30 -19.67
N ASP A 273 17.03 27.44 -19.23
CA ASP A 273 17.46 26.26 -19.98
C ASP A 273 16.69 25.01 -19.50
N MET A 274 15.73 24.59 -20.30
CA MET A 274 14.91 23.41 -20.01
C MET A 274 15.65 22.10 -20.24
N GLY A 275 16.84 22.14 -20.82
CA GLY A 275 17.69 20.96 -21.04
C GLY A 275 18.68 20.70 -19.92
N GLU A 276 18.88 21.60 -18.98
CA GLU A 276 19.75 21.39 -17.81
C GLU A 276 19.20 20.23 -16.95
N GLY A 277 20.11 19.29 -16.63
CA GLY A 277 19.76 18.11 -15.85
C GLY A 277 19.17 16.93 -16.61
N TYR A 278 18.96 17.02 -17.93
CA TYR A 278 18.47 15.90 -18.76
C TYR A 278 19.56 15.27 -19.62
N LEU A 279 19.69 13.94 -19.56
CA LEU A 279 20.74 13.17 -20.24
C LEU A 279 20.65 13.14 -21.76
N PHE A 280 19.52 13.46 -22.37
CA PHE A 280 19.23 13.24 -23.77
C PHE A 280 18.74 14.50 -24.50
N SER A 281 19.25 15.67 -24.14
CA SER A 281 18.89 16.89 -24.89
C SER A 281 19.49 16.89 -26.30
N LYS A 282 18.84 16.20 -27.24
CA LYS A 282 18.93 16.53 -28.67
C LYS A 282 17.95 17.67 -29.03
N ILE A 283 17.63 18.49 -28.08
CA ILE A 283 16.72 19.62 -28.23
C ILE A 283 17.48 20.69 -28.97
N GLY A 284 16.94 21.19 -30.08
CA GLY A 284 17.60 22.14 -30.95
C GLY A 284 17.88 23.49 -30.24
N SER A 285 17.01 23.94 -29.35
CA SER A 285 17.20 25.03 -28.41
C SER A 285 16.53 24.67 -27.10
N SER A 286 17.29 24.46 -26.04
CA SER A 286 16.79 24.22 -24.70
C SER A 286 16.40 25.51 -23.96
N LYS A 287 16.80 26.68 -24.50
CA LYS A 287 16.57 27.98 -23.87
C LYS A 287 15.27 28.61 -24.36
N ILE A 288 14.39 28.90 -23.41
CA ILE A 288 13.11 29.59 -23.64
C ILE A 288 12.97 30.76 -22.68
N LEU A 289 12.13 31.72 -23.04
CA LEU A 289 11.76 32.86 -22.19
C LEU A 289 10.49 32.49 -21.43
N LEU A 290 10.56 32.43 -20.09
CA LEU A 290 9.42 32.17 -19.21
C LEU A 290 9.29 33.27 -18.17
N GLU A 291 8.06 33.56 -17.75
CA GLU A 291 7.82 34.31 -16.53
C GLU A 291 8.00 33.38 -15.34
N CYS A 292 9.00 33.66 -14.52
CA CYS A 292 9.37 32.83 -13.40
C CYS A 292 9.20 33.56 -12.07
N ASN A 293 8.94 32.78 -11.03
CA ASN A 293 8.99 33.21 -9.65
C ASN A 293 10.13 32.49 -8.92
N ASP A 294 10.80 33.17 -8.00
CA ASP A 294 11.74 32.57 -7.08
C ASP A 294 10.95 31.97 -5.91
N ILE A 295 11.03 30.65 -5.74
CA ILE A 295 10.27 29.88 -4.76
C ILE A 295 11.26 29.07 -3.93
N ASN A 296 11.42 29.47 -2.67
CA ASN A 296 12.29 28.79 -1.71
C ASN A 296 11.44 28.02 -0.70
N LEU A 297 11.66 26.70 -0.63
CA LEU A 297 10.93 25.79 0.24
C LEU A 297 11.88 25.15 1.25
N SER A 298 11.55 25.22 2.54
CA SER A 298 12.40 24.79 3.66
C SER A 298 12.80 23.30 3.59
N GLU A 299 11.89 22.44 3.14
CA GLU A 299 12.14 21.01 2.97
C GLU A 299 12.13 20.57 1.50
N GLY A 300 12.28 21.54 0.60
CA GLY A 300 12.21 21.33 -0.84
C GLY A 300 13.39 20.54 -1.40
N ASN A 301 13.09 19.52 -2.20
CA ASN A 301 14.07 18.85 -3.06
C ASN A 301 13.99 19.43 -4.46
N VAL A 302 15.04 20.11 -4.92
CA VAL A 302 15.09 20.70 -6.26
C VAL A 302 15.22 19.60 -7.29
N LEU A 303 14.16 19.39 -8.06
CA LEU A 303 14.12 18.41 -9.14
C LEU A 303 14.76 18.93 -10.43
N MET A 304 14.64 20.24 -10.70
CA MET A 304 15.15 20.88 -11.91
C MET A 304 15.57 22.32 -11.59
N GLU A 305 16.71 22.72 -12.12
CA GLU A 305 17.25 24.08 -11.99
C GLU A 305 17.78 24.60 -13.32
N SER A 306 17.79 25.90 -13.48
CA SER A 306 18.47 26.59 -14.60
C SER A 306 19.37 27.68 -14.04
N GLY A 307 20.68 27.43 -14.03
CA GLY A 307 21.64 28.30 -13.33
C GLY A 307 21.41 28.27 -11.83
N GLU A 308 21.05 29.40 -11.25
CA GLU A 308 20.74 29.53 -9.81
C GLU A 308 19.21 29.50 -9.53
N ILE A 309 18.37 29.34 -10.56
CA ILE A 309 16.92 29.39 -10.42
C ILE A 309 16.39 27.96 -10.28
N PRO A 310 15.79 27.60 -9.14
CA PRO A 310 15.07 26.33 -9.00
C PRO A 310 13.79 26.37 -9.82
N LEU A 311 13.70 25.56 -10.87
CA LEU A 311 12.55 25.53 -11.77
C LEU A 311 11.43 24.62 -11.26
N LEU A 312 11.79 23.52 -10.61
CA LEU A 312 10.87 22.58 -9.99
C LEU A 312 11.42 22.13 -8.64
N THR A 313 10.62 22.30 -7.61
CA THR A 313 10.96 21.89 -6.24
C THR A 313 9.86 20.98 -5.68
N ALA A 314 10.21 19.80 -5.19
CA ALA A 314 9.28 18.83 -4.63
C ALA A 314 9.35 18.80 -3.11
N VAL A 315 8.20 18.77 -2.47
CA VAL A 315 8.05 18.58 -1.02
C VAL A 315 7.31 17.28 -0.77
N ALA A 316 7.84 16.44 0.10
CA ALA A 316 7.18 15.18 0.49
C ALA A 316 5.98 15.46 1.40
N ARG A 317 4.91 14.65 1.25
CA ARG A 317 3.71 14.67 2.07
C ARG A 317 3.27 13.24 2.35
N GLU A 318 3.59 12.73 3.52
CA GLU A 318 3.36 11.32 3.85
C GLU A 318 3.80 10.39 2.70
N SER A 319 2.84 9.77 1.96
CA SER A 319 3.13 8.90 0.81
C SER A 319 3.19 9.64 -0.53
N GLY A 320 2.72 10.89 -0.60
CA GLY A 320 2.66 11.69 -1.81
C GLY A 320 3.73 12.77 -1.92
N ILE A 321 3.60 13.61 -2.93
CA ILE A 321 4.47 14.78 -3.14
C ILE A 321 3.69 15.97 -3.69
N ILE A 322 4.14 17.16 -3.32
CA ILE A 322 3.73 18.41 -3.96
C ILE A 322 4.94 18.96 -4.71
N VAL A 323 4.75 19.28 -5.98
CA VAL A 323 5.80 19.89 -6.81
C VAL A 323 5.42 21.33 -7.12
N ALA A 324 6.19 22.28 -6.64
CA ALA A 324 6.08 23.69 -7.01
C ALA A 324 6.93 23.97 -8.26
N SER A 325 6.32 24.63 -9.24
CA SER A 325 7.01 25.11 -10.44
C SER A 325 7.20 26.60 -10.41
N ALA A 326 8.37 27.06 -10.74
CA ALA A 326 8.69 28.49 -10.89
C ALA A 326 7.93 29.16 -12.04
N PHE A 327 7.30 28.40 -12.93
CA PHE A 327 6.63 28.88 -14.15
C PHE A 327 5.24 28.26 -14.33
N ASP A 328 4.48 28.81 -15.27
CA ASP A 328 3.17 28.27 -15.67
C ASP A 328 3.34 27.26 -16.79
N PHE A 329 2.80 26.05 -16.60
CA PHE A 329 2.87 24.97 -17.60
C PHE A 329 2.16 25.33 -18.90
N THR A 330 1.20 26.23 -18.90
CA THR A 330 0.52 26.67 -20.14
C THR A 330 1.43 27.48 -21.07
N ASP A 331 2.57 27.96 -20.57
CA ASP A 331 3.58 28.69 -21.36
C ASP A 331 4.55 27.74 -22.09
N LEU A 332 4.49 26.42 -21.77
CA LEU A 332 5.31 25.41 -22.43
C LEU A 332 4.69 24.81 -23.70
N ASP A 333 3.49 25.22 -24.12
CA ASP A 333 2.74 24.59 -25.21
C ASP A 333 3.57 24.53 -26.52
N GLU A 334 4.10 25.66 -26.99
CA GLU A 334 4.92 25.72 -28.20
C GLU A 334 6.23 24.91 -28.05
N PHE A 335 6.89 25.04 -26.89
CA PHE A 335 8.13 24.32 -26.61
C PHE A 335 7.91 22.79 -26.59
N CYS A 336 6.86 22.28 -25.97
CA CYS A 336 6.55 20.86 -25.90
C CYS A 336 6.09 20.28 -27.23
N GLN A 337 5.42 21.08 -28.10
CA GLN A 337 5.10 20.65 -29.47
C GLN A 337 6.37 20.43 -30.31
N GLU A 338 7.40 21.27 -30.12
CA GLU A 338 8.70 21.13 -30.77
C GLU A 338 9.56 20.02 -30.12
N ASN A 339 9.32 19.74 -28.84
CA ASN A 339 10.11 18.78 -28.03
C ASN A 339 9.21 17.74 -27.34
N PRO A 340 8.60 16.80 -28.06
CA PRO A 340 7.61 15.87 -27.50
C PRO A 340 8.16 14.95 -26.39
N SER A 341 9.48 14.70 -26.37
CA SER A 341 10.12 13.88 -25.33
C SER A 341 10.31 14.61 -24.00
N TYR A 342 10.06 15.92 -23.96
CA TYR A 342 10.26 16.70 -22.74
C TYR A 342 9.31 16.26 -21.61
N VAL A 343 8.04 15.99 -21.93
CA VAL A 343 7.03 15.55 -20.94
C VAL A 343 7.38 14.19 -20.34
N ASP A 344 7.90 13.27 -21.14
CA ASP A 344 8.44 11.99 -20.65
C ASP A 344 9.50 12.22 -19.57
N GLN A 345 10.49 13.05 -19.88
CA GLN A 345 11.58 13.34 -18.95
C GLN A 345 11.08 14.06 -17.69
N LEU A 346 10.20 15.04 -17.87
CA LEU A 346 9.58 15.79 -16.78
C LEU A 346 8.83 14.87 -15.81
N LEU A 347 7.90 14.06 -16.31
CA LEU A 347 7.09 13.16 -15.50
C LEU A 347 7.93 12.02 -14.91
N THR A 348 8.89 11.49 -15.65
CA THR A 348 9.82 10.47 -15.12
C THR A 348 10.61 11.02 -13.92
N ARG A 349 11.02 12.29 -13.99
CA ARG A 349 11.74 12.93 -12.89
C ARG A 349 10.86 13.25 -11.69
N ILE A 350 9.65 13.77 -11.93
CA ILE A 350 8.68 14.07 -10.86
C ILE A 350 8.23 12.80 -10.14
N LEU A 351 7.84 11.77 -10.88
CA LEU A 351 7.32 10.53 -10.30
C LEU A 351 8.42 9.71 -9.62
N GLY A 352 9.60 9.69 -10.23
CA GLY A 352 10.67 8.80 -9.81
C GLY A 352 10.39 7.34 -10.17
N GLU A 353 11.45 6.54 -10.14
CA GLU A 353 11.41 5.14 -10.60
C GLU A 353 10.47 4.27 -9.76
N THR A 354 10.41 4.50 -8.45
CA THR A 354 9.56 3.70 -7.54
C THR A 354 8.08 3.85 -7.85
N ARG A 355 7.59 5.10 -7.97
CA ARG A 355 6.18 5.35 -8.29
C ARG A 355 5.82 4.81 -9.67
N ILE A 356 6.71 4.98 -10.65
CA ILE A 356 6.51 4.44 -12.01
C ILE A 356 6.42 2.92 -11.96
N THR A 357 7.32 2.26 -11.24
CA THR A 357 7.31 0.80 -11.09
C THR A 357 6.03 0.34 -10.41
N ASN A 358 5.65 0.95 -9.29
CA ASN A 358 4.43 0.59 -8.56
C ASN A 358 3.17 0.78 -9.43
N LEU A 359 3.09 1.88 -10.19
CA LEU A 359 1.98 2.13 -11.09
C LEU A 359 1.93 1.12 -12.26
N SER A 360 3.09 0.72 -12.80
CA SER A 360 3.16 -0.28 -13.86
C SER A 360 2.83 -1.68 -13.33
N ASP A 361 3.38 -2.08 -12.20
CA ASP A 361 3.18 -3.41 -11.60
C ASP A 361 1.74 -3.61 -11.17
N TYR A 362 1.09 -2.58 -10.65
CA TYR A 362 -0.33 -2.58 -10.32
C TYR A 362 -1.21 -3.04 -11.49
N LEU A 363 -0.89 -2.62 -12.69
CA LEU A 363 -1.66 -2.94 -13.89
C LEU A 363 -1.26 -4.28 -14.51
N TYR A 364 0.00 -4.69 -14.45
CA TYR A 364 0.46 -5.99 -14.96
C TYR A 364 0.03 -7.16 -14.08
N SER A 365 0.06 -6.99 -12.76
CA SER A 365 -0.32 -8.07 -11.84
C SER A 365 -1.83 -8.25 -11.73
N GLY A 366 -2.63 -7.23 -12.08
CA GLY A 366 -4.08 -7.22 -11.89
C GLY A 366 -4.50 -7.47 -10.44
N THR A 367 -3.54 -7.60 -9.54
CA THR A 367 -3.69 -7.63 -8.10
C THR A 367 -3.08 -6.37 -7.58
N SER A 368 -3.80 -5.63 -6.75
CA SER A 368 -3.07 -4.74 -5.87
C SER A 368 -2.11 -5.64 -5.06
N ASN A 369 -0.82 -5.33 -5.06
CA ASN A 369 0.13 -5.94 -4.14
C ASN A 369 -0.42 -5.88 -2.70
N THR A 370 -1.24 -4.86 -2.42
CA THR A 370 -1.99 -4.64 -1.20
C THR A 370 -2.79 -5.86 -0.75
N TYR A 371 -3.51 -6.59 -1.62
CA TYR A 371 -4.26 -7.78 -1.19
C TYR A 371 -3.35 -8.84 -0.55
N TRP A 372 -2.24 -9.18 -1.21
CA TRP A 372 -1.31 -10.19 -0.72
C TRP A 372 -0.50 -9.69 0.47
N ALA A 373 -0.12 -8.43 0.47
CA ALA A 373 0.54 -7.80 1.60
C ALA A 373 -0.36 -7.80 2.85
N VAL A 374 -1.61 -7.37 2.70
CA VAL A 374 -2.62 -7.40 3.76
C VAL A 374 -2.90 -8.82 4.24
N GLN A 375 -3.02 -9.78 3.33
CA GLN A 375 -3.16 -11.20 3.70
C GLN A 375 -1.99 -11.66 4.58
N ASN A 376 -0.78 -11.26 4.27
CA ASN A 376 0.41 -11.65 5.04
C ASN A 376 0.45 -11.03 6.43
N ILE A 377 0.04 -9.77 6.58
CA ILE A 377 0.05 -9.08 7.88
C ILE A 377 -1.08 -9.54 8.81
N ILE A 378 -2.21 -9.99 8.26
CA ILE A 378 -3.41 -10.35 9.04
C ILE A 378 -3.51 -11.86 9.27
N ASN A 379 -2.94 -12.70 8.42
CA ASN A 379 -3.01 -14.17 8.55
C ASN A 379 -2.20 -14.73 9.73
N ALA A 380 -1.51 -13.90 10.48
CA ALA A 380 -0.86 -14.31 11.73
C ALA A 380 -1.85 -14.81 12.81
N GLY A 381 -3.16 -14.71 12.55
CA GLY A 381 -4.29 -15.32 13.25
C GLY A 381 -4.30 -15.18 14.78
N SER A 382 -5.37 -15.54 15.43
CA SER A 382 -5.41 -15.62 16.89
C SER A 382 -4.53 -16.78 17.35
N VAL A 383 -3.31 -16.46 17.72
CA VAL A 383 -2.29 -17.38 18.19
C VAL A 383 -2.78 -18.16 19.42
N GLU A 384 -3.64 -17.55 20.22
CA GLU A 384 -4.23 -18.12 21.43
C GLU A 384 -5.13 -19.33 21.18
N LYS A 385 -5.72 -19.45 19.98
CA LYS A 385 -6.59 -20.57 19.61
C LYS A 385 -5.90 -21.68 18.83
N LEU A 386 -4.57 -21.66 18.76
CA LEU A 386 -3.82 -22.73 18.08
C LEU A 386 -3.92 -24.04 18.87
N PRO A 387 -4.30 -25.15 18.20
CA PRO A 387 -4.39 -26.44 18.86
C PRO A 387 -2.99 -26.94 19.27
N HIS A 388 -2.85 -27.41 20.50
CA HIS A 388 -1.63 -28.05 20.98
C HIS A 388 -1.42 -29.39 20.28
N ILE A 389 -0.80 -29.39 19.10
CA ILE A 389 -0.60 -30.56 18.22
C ILE A 389 0.03 -31.75 18.96
N GLY A 390 1.03 -31.45 19.82
CA GLY A 390 1.68 -32.51 20.62
C GLY A 390 0.72 -33.24 21.54
N PHE A 391 -0.22 -32.53 22.14
CA PHE A 391 -1.22 -33.10 23.02
C PHE A 391 -2.22 -33.99 22.25
N TYR A 392 -2.75 -33.53 21.13
CA TYR A 392 -3.62 -34.30 20.25
C TYR A 392 -2.91 -35.55 19.72
N ALA A 393 -1.63 -35.47 19.38
CA ALA A 393 -0.82 -36.62 18.98
C ALA A 393 -0.74 -37.67 20.09
N VAL A 394 -0.53 -37.24 21.34
CA VAL A 394 -0.50 -38.15 22.52
C VAL A 394 -1.86 -38.85 22.71
N VAL A 395 -2.98 -38.09 22.59
CA VAL A 395 -4.33 -38.67 22.70
C VAL A 395 -4.58 -39.71 21.61
N ILE A 396 -4.21 -39.40 20.35
CA ILE A 396 -4.40 -40.30 19.20
C ILE A 396 -3.53 -41.57 19.37
N ILE A 397 -2.25 -41.42 19.73
CA ILE A 397 -1.33 -42.56 19.96
C ILE A 397 -1.85 -43.42 21.11
N SER A 398 -2.27 -42.77 22.22
CA SER A 398 -2.84 -43.48 23.35
C SER A 398 -4.11 -44.28 22.97
N TYR A 399 -4.99 -43.67 22.17
CA TYR A 399 -6.18 -44.31 21.62
C TYR A 399 -5.82 -45.53 20.76
N ILE A 400 -4.85 -45.40 19.84
CA ILE A 400 -4.41 -46.50 18.97
C ILE A 400 -3.86 -47.68 19.81
N LEU A 401 -3.01 -47.36 20.80
CA LEU A 401 -2.44 -48.39 21.69
C LEU A 401 -3.53 -49.08 22.54
N LEU A 402 -4.50 -48.31 22.99
CA LEU A 402 -5.58 -48.83 23.84
C LEU A 402 -6.59 -49.66 23.04
N VAL A 403 -7.00 -49.24 21.87
CA VAL A 403 -7.98 -49.94 21.00
C VAL A 403 -7.36 -51.12 20.31
N GLY A 404 -6.10 -51.01 19.86
CA GLY A 404 -5.40 -52.10 19.18
C GLY A 404 -4.93 -53.18 20.15
N PRO A 405 -3.69 -53.12 20.58
CA PRO A 405 -3.13 -54.19 21.44
C PRO A 405 -3.76 -54.25 22.82
N GLY A 406 -4.00 -53.11 23.47
CA GLY A 406 -4.51 -53.06 24.85
C GLY A 406 -5.85 -53.75 25.02
N LEU A 407 -6.86 -53.33 24.28
CA LEU A 407 -8.19 -53.93 24.33
C LEU A 407 -8.19 -55.38 23.89
N TYR A 408 -7.40 -55.72 22.86
CA TYR A 408 -7.30 -57.09 22.37
C TYR A 408 -6.74 -58.03 23.44
N PHE A 409 -5.60 -57.68 24.09
CA PHE A 409 -5.01 -58.48 25.13
C PHE A 409 -5.89 -58.56 26.37
N PHE A 410 -6.51 -57.45 26.80
CA PHE A 410 -7.43 -57.42 27.94
C PHE A 410 -8.61 -58.33 27.74
N LEU A 411 -9.29 -58.27 26.60
CA LEU A 411 -10.43 -59.13 26.29
C LEU A 411 -10.02 -60.60 26.05
N LYS A 412 -8.80 -60.81 25.59
CA LYS A 412 -8.22 -62.16 25.46
C LYS A 412 -8.02 -62.80 26.80
N GLN A 413 -7.48 -62.14 27.80
CA GLN A 413 -7.28 -62.64 29.15
C GLN A 413 -8.60 -62.96 29.86
N ARG A 414 -9.65 -62.19 29.59
CA ARG A 414 -10.97 -62.39 30.17
C ARG A 414 -11.86 -63.35 29.39
N ASN A 415 -11.39 -64.00 28.34
CA ASN A 415 -12.15 -64.86 27.42
C ASN A 415 -13.38 -64.17 26.78
N MET A 416 -13.40 -62.86 26.64
CA MET A 416 -14.49 -62.05 26.15
C MET A 416 -14.28 -61.51 24.74
N ARG A 417 -13.52 -62.14 23.90
CA ARG A 417 -13.14 -61.69 22.55
C ARG A 417 -14.36 -61.39 21.64
N ARG A 418 -15.50 -62.00 21.88
CA ARG A 418 -16.75 -61.71 21.11
C ARG A 418 -17.23 -60.27 21.20
N TYR A 419 -16.87 -59.57 22.29
CA TYR A 419 -17.26 -58.17 22.52
C TYR A 419 -16.21 -57.17 21.96
N TYR A 420 -15.16 -57.62 21.32
CA TYR A 420 -14.11 -56.74 20.84
C TYR A 420 -14.63 -55.63 19.94
N ARG A 421 -15.50 -55.96 18.94
CA ARG A 421 -16.07 -54.98 18.02
C ARG A 421 -16.92 -53.94 18.73
N THR A 422 -17.80 -54.36 19.64
CA THR A 422 -18.65 -53.47 20.41
C THR A 422 -17.82 -52.53 21.32
N SER A 423 -16.78 -53.07 21.94
CA SER A 423 -15.89 -52.30 22.81
C SER A 423 -15.04 -51.29 22.03
N VAL A 424 -14.64 -51.61 20.80
CA VAL A 424 -13.96 -50.65 19.90
C VAL A 424 -14.87 -49.48 19.59
N VAL A 425 -16.14 -49.73 19.20
CA VAL A 425 -17.11 -48.66 18.90
C VAL A 425 -17.35 -47.78 20.12
N LEU A 426 -17.55 -48.36 21.29
CA LEU A 426 -17.77 -47.64 22.55
C LEU A 426 -16.57 -46.77 22.91
N LEU A 427 -15.35 -47.33 22.82
CA LEU A 427 -14.13 -46.60 23.12
C LEU A 427 -13.84 -45.47 22.09
N SER A 428 -14.20 -45.71 20.81
CA SER A 428 -14.10 -44.72 19.76
C SER A 428 -15.05 -43.52 20.03
N LEU A 429 -16.31 -43.79 20.40
CA LEU A 429 -17.26 -42.73 20.77
C LEU A 429 -16.78 -41.95 22.01
N LEU A 430 -16.22 -42.62 22.99
CA LEU A 430 -15.67 -41.99 24.18
C LEU A 430 -14.45 -41.09 23.83
N CYS A 431 -13.55 -41.58 23.01
CA CYS A 431 -12.38 -40.81 22.56
C CYS A 431 -12.83 -39.60 21.72
N THR A 432 -13.81 -39.77 20.81
CA THR A 432 -14.39 -38.67 20.05
C THR A 432 -15.02 -37.62 20.98
N GLY A 433 -15.73 -38.07 22.03
CA GLY A 433 -16.30 -37.19 23.06
C GLY A 433 -15.22 -36.38 23.80
N ILE A 434 -14.11 -37.04 24.18
CA ILE A 434 -12.98 -36.37 24.84
C ILE A 434 -12.37 -35.31 23.91
N VAL A 435 -12.05 -35.67 22.67
CA VAL A 435 -11.49 -34.75 21.68
C VAL A 435 -12.47 -33.57 21.42
N TYR A 436 -13.77 -33.88 21.36
CA TYR A 436 -14.81 -32.85 21.18
C TYR A 436 -14.84 -31.82 22.32
N VAL A 437 -14.82 -32.27 23.57
CA VAL A 437 -14.81 -31.38 24.75
C VAL A 437 -13.53 -30.56 24.79
N MET A 438 -12.40 -31.18 24.56
CA MET A 438 -11.09 -30.53 24.57
C MET A 438 -10.89 -29.51 23.45
N SER A 439 -11.53 -29.74 22.31
CA SER A 439 -11.47 -28.77 21.19
C SER A 439 -12.34 -27.52 21.45
N GLY A 440 -13.04 -27.46 22.59
CA GLY A 440 -13.93 -26.32 22.92
C GLY A 440 -13.22 -24.97 22.95
N GLU A 441 -12.03 -24.93 23.53
CA GLU A 441 -11.21 -23.70 23.65
C GLU A 441 -10.63 -23.25 22.31
N THR A 442 -10.46 -24.14 21.35
CA THR A 442 -9.91 -23.85 20.02
C THR A 442 -10.98 -23.59 18.96
N ARG A 443 -12.26 -23.64 19.32
CA ARG A 443 -13.37 -23.41 18.40
C ARG A 443 -13.74 -21.94 18.36
N PHE A 444 -13.86 -21.44 17.15
CA PHE A 444 -14.56 -20.19 16.89
C PHE A 444 -16.07 -20.49 16.91
N THR A 445 -16.81 -19.80 17.74
CA THR A 445 -18.29 -19.90 17.85
C THR A 445 -18.99 -18.69 17.27
N ASN A 446 -18.29 -17.57 17.19
CA ASN A 446 -18.77 -16.29 16.71
C ASN A 446 -17.98 -15.83 15.49
N THR A 447 -18.50 -14.83 14.80
CA THR A 447 -17.71 -14.09 13.81
C THR A 447 -16.45 -13.53 14.48
N PHE A 448 -15.31 -13.68 13.83
CA PHE A 448 -14.04 -13.26 14.38
C PHE A 448 -13.26 -12.36 13.41
N PHE A 449 -12.45 -11.51 14.00
CA PHE A 449 -11.69 -10.49 13.31
C PHE A 449 -10.22 -10.64 13.64
N ASN A 450 -9.41 -10.67 12.59
CA ASN A 450 -7.98 -10.45 12.72
C ASN A 450 -7.66 -9.10 12.11
N TYR A 451 -6.89 -8.27 12.81
CA TYR A 451 -6.54 -6.96 12.31
C TYR A 451 -5.06 -6.61 12.48
N ALA A 452 -4.59 -5.69 11.66
CA ALA A 452 -3.31 -5.01 11.78
C ALA A 452 -3.54 -3.52 11.58
N SER A 453 -3.23 -2.71 12.58
CA SER A 453 -3.44 -1.27 12.57
C SER A 453 -2.12 -0.52 12.55
N ILE A 454 -2.06 0.55 11.77
CA ILE A 454 -0.98 1.53 11.74
C ILE A 454 -1.57 2.86 12.18
N GLN A 455 -1.05 3.41 13.28
CA GLN A 455 -1.43 4.72 13.79
C GLN A 455 -0.25 5.67 13.61
N ASP A 456 -0.40 6.64 12.71
CA ASP A 456 0.56 7.74 12.57
C ASP A 456 0.13 8.89 13.48
N VAL A 457 0.96 9.19 14.47
CA VAL A 457 0.64 10.11 15.54
C VAL A 457 1.47 11.36 15.40
N SER A 458 0.81 12.49 15.15
CA SER A 458 1.40 13.82 15.21
C SER A 458 0.85 14.59 16.40
N ASP A 459 1.43 15.75 16.68
CA ASP A 459 0.98 16.61 17.79
C ASP A 459 -0.48 17.06 17.63
N GLU A 460 -0.93 17.25 16.39
CA GLU A 460 -2.26 17.78 16.10
C GLU A 460 -3.27 16.67 15.79
N MET A 461 -2.85 15.61 15.12
CA MET A 461 -3.75 14.63 14.53
C MET A 461 -3.22 13.19 14.65
N VAL A 462 -4.13 12.25 14.74
CA VAL A 462 -3.85 10.81 14.61
C VAL A 462 -4.54 10.29 13.36
N THR A 463 -3.77 9.68 12.46
CA THR A 463 -4.29 8.95 11.31
C THR A 463 -4.16 7.45 11.57
N GLU A 464 -5.27 6.75 11.52
CA GLU A 464 -5.33 5.31 11.72
C GLU A 464 -5.74 4.60 10.44
N SER A 465 -4.92 3.64 9.99
CA SER A 465 -5.23 2.70 8.91
C SER A 465 -5.27 1.29 9.47
N THR A 466 -6.45 0.72 9.58
CA THR A 466 -6.66 -0.62 10.14
C THR A 466 -7.08 -1.59 9.04
N TYR A 467 -6.29 -2.62 8.83
CA TYR A 467 -6.58 -3.71 7.91
C TYR A 467 -7.24 -4.85 8.69
N VAL A 468 -8.40 -5.30 8.21
CA VAL A 468 -9.23 -6.27 8.92
C VAL A 468 -9.55 -7.45 8.02
N ASN A 469 -9.41 -8.67 8.54
CA ASN A 469 -9.94 -9.89 7.98
C ASN A 469 -11.14 -10.34 8.80
N MET A 470 -12.30 -10.36 8.19
CA MET A 470 -13.56 -10.78 8.79
C MET A 470 -13.91 -12.19 8.33
N GLN A 471 -14.14 -13.09 9.29
CA GLN A 471 -14.46 -14.50 9.03
C GLN A 471 -15.57 -15.00 9.94
N ALA A 472 -16.38 -15.95 9.44
CA ALA A 472 -17.38 -16.63 10.24
C ALA A 472 -17.09 -18.15 10.28
N PRO A 473 -17.34 -18.82 11.41
CA PRO A 473 -17.08 -20.25 11.55
C PRO A 473 -18.08 -21.13 10.80
N ASP A 474 -19.18 -20.56 10.35
CA ASP A 474 -20.22 -21.25 9.58
C ASP A 474 -20.59 -20.47 8.32
N ASN A 475 -21.44 -21.05 7.47
CA ASN A 475 -21.89 -20.45 6.21
C ASN A 475 -23.25 -19.74 6.34
N ARG A 476 -23.63 -19.34 7.56
CA ARG A 476 -24.86 -18.55 7.75
C ARG A 476 -24.62 -17.09 7.43
N PRO A 477 -25.65 -16.40 6.90
CA PRO A 477 -25.58 -14.95 6.78
C PRO A 477 -25.29 -14.29 8.13
N TYR A 478 -24.46 -13.27 8.13
CA TYR A 478 -24.16 -12.47 9.31
C TYR A 478 -24.00 -11.00 8.96
N SER A 479 -24.22 -10.13 9.94
CA SER A 479 -24.10 -8.68 9.79
C SER A 479 -23.09 -8.14 10.76
N VAL A 480 -22.34 -7.14 10.31
CA VAL A 480 -21.37 -6.40 11.11
C VAL A 480 -21.61 -4.91 10.89
N GLN A 481 -21.53 -4.13 11.94
CA GLN A 481 -21.59 -2.68 11.86
C GLN A 481 -20.29 -2.08 12.36
N PHE A 482 -19.70 -1.23 11.53
CA PHE A 482 -18.49 -0.46 11.87
C PHE A 482 -18.89 0.89 12.47
N ASP A 483 -18.04 1.39 13.35
CA ASP A 483 -18.21 2.72 13.94
C ASP A 483 -18.22 3.80 12.85
N PRO A 484 -19.12 4.80 12.94
CA PRO A 484 -19.28 5.84 11.91
C PRO A 484 -18.05 6.71 11.68
N SER A 485 -17.11 6.75 12.62
CA SER A 485 -15.85 7.48 12.46
C SER A 485 -14.88 6.83 11.47
N TYR A 486 -15.14 5.58 11.04
CA TYR A 486 -14.30 4.87 10.09
C TYR A 486 -14.88 4.88 8.67
N THR A 487 -14.05 5.19 7.70
CA THR A 487 -14.33 4.91 6.30
C THR A 487 -13.97 3.46 6.00
N VAL A 488 -14.92 2.71 5.43
CA VAL A 488 -14.78 1.27 5.17
C VAL A 488 -14.58 1.02 3.69
N ARG A 489 -13.48 0.38 3.32
CA ARG A 489 -13.13 0.00 1.94
C ARG A 489 -12.88 -1.50 1.84
N PRO A 490 -13.52 -2.24 0.92
CA PRO A 490 -13.16 -3.63 0.66
C PRO A 490 -11.79 -3.74 -0.01
N ILE A 491 -11.05 -4.79 0.33
CA ILE A 491 -9.80 -5.17 -0.33
C ILE A 491 -10.05 -6.49 -1.04
N THR A 492 -10.03 -6.47 -2.37
CA THR A 492 -10.44 -7.61 -3.18
C THR A 492 -9.26 -8.21 -3.95
N ARG A 493 -9.33 -9.53 -4.13
CA ARG A 493 -8.37 -10.26 -4.95
C ARG A 493 -8.72 -10.10 -6.42
N SER A 494 -7.73 -9.87 -7.28
CA SER A 494 -7.99 -9.92 -8.72
C SER A 494 -7.98 -11.35 -9.26
N ALA A 495 -8.80 -11.58 -10.27
CA ALA A 495 -9.01 -12.86 -10.94
C ALA A 495 -7.86 -13.32 -11.87
N TYR A 496 -6.66 -12.81 -11.76
CA TYR A 496 -5.62 -12.97 -12.78
C TYR A 496 -5.21 -14.43 -13.07
N TYR A 497 -5.33 -15.34 -12.08
CA TYR A 497 -4.80 -16.70 -12.23
C TYR A 497 -5.86 -17.79 -12.49
N GLU A 498 -7.15 -17.52 -12.35
CA GLU A 498 -8.17 -18.57 -12.28
C GLU A 498 -9.24 -18.57 -13.35
N ALA A 499 -9.38 -17.51 -14.14
CA ALA A 499 -10.45 -17.43 -15.13
C ALA A 499 -9.96 -17.15 -16.56
N GLU A 500 -9.98 -18.17 -17.41
CA GLU A 500 -9.92 -17.97 -18.86
C GLU A 500 -11.16 -17.21 -19.38
N GLN A 501 -12.24 -17.15 -18.63
CA GLN A 501 -13.46 -16.42 -18.99
C GLN A 501 -14.04 -15.72 -17.77
N ILE A 502 -14.17 -14.39 -17.84
CA ILE A 502 -14.90 -13.60 -16.85
C ILE A 502 -16.39 -14.03 -16.92
N PRO A 503 -17.03 -14.40 -15.79
CA PRO A 503 -18.45 -14.71 -15.76
C PRO A 503 -19.26 -13.54 -16.33
N LYS A 504 -20.31 -13.84 -17.07
CA LYS A 504 -21.23 -12.79 -17.52
C LYS A 504 -21.90 -12.16 -16.29
N PHE A 505 -21.67 -10.86 -16.12
CA PHE A 505 -22.29 -10.05 -15.09
C PHE A 505 -23.48 -9.30 -15.71
N THR A 506 -24.66 -9.52 -15.18
CA THR A 506 -25.95 -9.06 -15.76
C THR A 506 -26.66 -8.01 -14.90
N GLY A 507 -26.16 -7.77 -13.67
CA GLY A 507 -26.80 -6.86 -12.72
C GLY A 507 -28.05 -7.44 -12.05
N GLN A 508 -28.26 -8.76 -12.15
CA GLN A 508 -29.36 -9.50 -11.50
C GLN A 508 -28.82 -10.53 -10.50
N GLU A 509 -27.53 -10.62 -10.35
CA GLU A 509 -26.87 -11.54 -9.45
C GLU A 509 -27.13 -11.16 -7.98
N THR A 510 -27.20 -12.19 -7.14
CA THR A 510 -27.29 -11.98 -5.68
C THR A 510 -25.93 -11.57 -5.14
N PRO A 511 -25.82 -10.44 -4.43
CA PRO A 511 -24.55 -10.00 -3.86
C PRO A 511 -24.07 -10.96 -2.77
N ASN A 512 -22.75 -11.10 -2.65
CA ASN A 512 -22.11 -11.80 -1.54
C ASN A 512 -21.98 -10.90 -0.31
N ILE A 513 -21.71 -9.63 -0.53
CA ILE A 513 -21.57 -8.62 0.51
C ILE A 513 -22.38 -7.40 0.10
N LEU A 514 -23.20 -6.94 1.03
CA LEU A 514 -24.01 -5.74 0.92
C LEU A 514 -23.44 -4.72 1.90
N ILE A 515 -23.09 -3.55 1.40
CA ILE A 515 -22.50 -2.46 2.16
C ILE A 515 -23.48 -1.30 2.18
N ARG A 516 -23.93 -0.92 3.38
CA ARG A 516 -24.80 0.23 3.60
C ARG A 516 -24.03 1.32 4.30
N TYR A 517 -23.92 2.45 3.64
CA TYR A 517 -23.37 3.66 4.22
C TYR A 517 -24.50 4.47 4.84
N ALA A 518 -24.46 4.64 6.16
CA ALA A 518 -25.45 5.41 6.91
C ALA A 518 -24.75 6.33 7.91
N GLU A 519 -25.47 7.32 8.43
CA GLU A 519 -24.90 8.27 9.40
C GLU A 519 -24.53 7.59 10.74
N ASP A 520 -25.19 6.48 11.09
CA ASP A 520 -24.92 5.69 12.29
C ASP A 520 -23.81 4.63 12.11
N GLY A 521 -23.14 4.63 10.96
CA GLY A 521 -22.02 3.76 10.64
C GLY A 521 -22.22 2.93 9.37
N THR A 522 -21.15 2.23 8.98
CA THR A 522 -21.17 1.35 7.82
C THR A 522 -21.57 -0.05 8.25
N ARG A 523 -22.67 -0.55 7.67
CA ARG A 523 -23.15 -1.92 7.90
C ARG A 523 -22.78 -2.83 6.73
N LEU A 524 -22.19 -3.98 7.07
CA LEU A 524 -21.93 -5.07 6.14
C LEU A 524 -22.88 -6.24 6.42
N ASP A 525 -23.62 -6.67 5.41
CA ASP A 525 -24.41 -7.90 5.43
C ASP A 525 -23.75 -8.92 4.50
N VAL A 526 -23.20 -9.99 5.08
CA VAL A 526 -22.46 -11.03 4.35
C VAL A 526 -23.36 -12.22 4.12
N GLN A 527 -23.47 -12.63 2.86
CA GLN A 527 -24.35 -13.73 2.42
C GLN A 527 -23.61 -14.64 1.45
N ASN A 528 -24.03 -15.91 1.40
CA ASN A 528 -23.51 -16.89 0.43
C ASN A 528 -21.98 -17.03 0.42
N VAL A 529 -21.34 -16.90 1.58
CA VAL A 529 -19.91 -17.01 1.77
C VAL A 529 -19.59 -18.32 2.49
N PRO A 530 -18.59 -19.10 2.04
CA PRO A 530 -18.18 -20.31 2.74
C PRO A 530 -17.70 -20.04 4.18
N ALA A 531 -17.84 -21.02 5.06
CA ALA A 531 -17.26 -20.94 6.40
C ALA A 531 -15.75 -20.70 6.32
N PHE A 532 -15.22 -19.83 7.19
CA PHE A 532 -13.81 -19.41 7.24
C PHE A 532 -13.30 -18.70 5.96
N ALA A 533 -14.18 -18.27 5.07
CA ALA A 533 -13.75 -17.42 3.97
C ALA A 533 -13.28 -16.08 4.50
N SER A 534 -12.15 -15.63 3.98
CA SER A 534 -11.57 -14.33 4.35
C SER A 534 -12.22 -13.21 3.56
N ASN A 535 -12.65 -12.16 4.25
CA ASN A 535 -13.13 -10.91 3.67
C ASN A 535 -12.30 -9.78 4.25
N TYR A 536 -11.51 -9.14 3.39
CA TYR A 536 -10.57 -8.10 3.80
C TYR A 536 -11.15 -6.72 3.59
N PHE A 537 -10.96 -5.86 4.60
CA PHE A 537 -11.37 -4.46 4.56
C PHE A 537 -10.25 -3.58 5.09
N GLN A 538 -10.15 -2.40 4.54
CA GLN A 538 -9.37 -1.30 5.08
C GLN A 538 -10.32 -0.32 5.75
N LEU A 539 -10.01 0.02 6.99
CA LEU A 539 -10.72 1.01 7.79
C LEU A 539 -9.79 2.19 7.98
N GLU A 540 -10.26 3.37 7.68
CA GLU A 540 -9.48 4.59 7.87
C GLU A 540 -10.23 5.55 8.79
N LYS A 541 -9.50 6.15 9.72
CA LYS A 541 -10.01 7.14 10.67
C LYS A 541 -8.98 8.24 10.87
N ARG A 542 -9.46 9.48 10.94
CA ARG A 542 -8.67 10.63 11.36
C ARG A 542 -9.35 11.31 12.53
N PHE A 543 -8.59 11.71 13.53
CA PHE A 543 -9.12 12.43 14.69
C PHE A 543 -8.05 13.32 15.31
N ASP A 544 -8.51 14.41 15.92
CA ASP A 544 -7.63 15.37 16.58
C ASP A 544 -6.92 14.73 17.78
N ASN A 545 -5.64 14.97 17.93
CA ASN A 545 -4.86 14.49 19.08
C ASN A 545 -5.07 15.36 20.32
N VAL A 546 -6.30 15.42 20.81
CA VAL A 546 -6.68 16.25 21.97
C VAL A 546 -5.96 15.83 23.26
N SER A 547 -5.56 14.57 23.35
CA SER A 547 -4.89 14.01 24.54
C SER A 547 -3.39 14.28 24.57
N GLY A 548 -2.80 14.79 23.48
CA GLY A 548 -1.35 14.97 23.37
C GLY A 548 -0.58 13.65 23.48
N GLN A 549 -1.22 12.53 23.14
CA GLN A 549 -0.55 11.22 23.08
C GLN A 549 0.38 11.18 21.89
N GLY A 550 1.50 10.48 22.02
CA GLY A 550 2.44 10.34 20.93
C GLY A 550 3.79 9.83 21.36
N ILE A 551 4.72 9.90 20.45
CA ILE A 551 6.14 9.62 20.69
C ILE A 551 6.90 10.88 20.28
N GLU A 552 7.31 11.66 21.25
CA GLU A 552 8.14 12.84 21.02
C GLU A 552 9.60 12.42 20.86
N ALA A 553 10.27 12.92 19.85
CA ALA A 553 11.69 12.66 19.68
C ALA A 553 12.44 13.91 19.20
N GLN A 554 13.56 14.17 19.82
CA GLN A 554 14.55 15.17 19.39
C GLN A 554 15.75 14.39 18.90
N VAL A 555 15.94 14.35 17.59
CA VAL A 555 16.97 13.56 16.93
C VAL A 555 18.02 14.49 16.31
N GLN A 556 19.28 14.27 16.67
CA GLN A 556 20.42 14.88 15.97
C GLN A 556 21.23 13.76 15.33
N TYR A 557 21.53 13.90 14.06
CA TYR A 557 22.35 12.94 13.32
C TYR A 557 23.50 13.64 12.63
N PHE A 558 24.72 13.34 13.08
CA PHE A 558 25.93 13.96 12.56
C PHE A 558 27.08 12.97 12.48
N GLU A 559 27.72 12.88 11.32
CA GLU A 559 28.86 11.98 11.04
C GLU A 559 28.66 10.52 11.51
N GLY A 560 27.45 9.98 11.26
CA GLY A 560 27.09 8.60 11.61
C GLY A 560 26.78 8.36 13.08
N LYS A 561 26.64 9.40 13.89
CA LYS A 561 26.22 9.34 15.29
C LYS A 561 24.82 9.91 15.44
N MET A 562 23.97 9.17 16.13
CA MET A 562 22.63 9.64 16.50
C MET A 562 22.64 10.01 17.98
N THR A 563 22.17 11.19 18.30
CA THR A 563 22.07 11.72 19.68
C THR A 563 20.70 12.36 19.88
N GLY A 564 20.33 12.60 21.14
CA GLY A 564 19.06 13.21 21.50
C GLY A 564 18.23 12.40 22.47
N THR A 565 16.93 12.63 22.48
CA THR A 565 16.00 11.97 23.41
C THR A 565 14.74 11.51 22.70
N ILE A 566 14.14 10.45 23.22
CA ILE A 566 12.83 9.96 22.80
C ILE A 566 11.97 9.73 24.06
N THR A 567 10.74 10.23 24.02
CA THR A 567 9.79 10.15 25.14
C THR A 567 8.49 9.48 24.69
N ASN A 568 8.04 8.51 25.47
CA ASN A 568 6.75 7.85 25.27
C ASN A 568 5.65 8.63 26.01
N HIS A 569 4.83 9.39 25.28
CA HIS A 569 3.65 10.07 25.80
C HIS A 569 2.35 9.27 25.63
N MET A 570 2.45 8.01 25.14
CA MET A 570 1.31 7.11 25.09
C MET A 570 0.88 6.70 26.50
N ASP A 571 -0.40 6.36 26.66
CA ASP A 571 -0.98 5.82 27.91
C ASP A 571 -0.59 4.36 28.19
N CYS A 572 0.17 3.74 27.30
CA CYS A 572 0.57 2.34 27.36
C CYS A 572 2.07 2.16 27.12
N ARG A 573 2.57 0.99 27.51
CA ARG A 573 3.90 0.52 27.13
C ARG A 573 3.99 0.35 25.61
N ILE A 574 5.07 0.81 25.04
CA ILE A 574 5.41 0.57 23.62
C ILE A 574 6.61 -0.37 23.54
N GLU A 575 6.58 -1.24 22.54
CA GLU A 575 7.53 -2.32 22.35
C GLU A 575 8.28 -2.18 21.02
N ASN A 576 9.53 -2.66 20.98
CA ASN A 576 10.38 -2.64 19.77
C ASN A 576 10.55 -1.24 19.15
N THR A 577 10.66 -0.20 19.98
CA THR A 577 10.83 1.18 19.49
C THR A 577 12.16 1.32 18.76
N ALA A 578 12.11 1.94 17.58
CA ALA A 578 13.28 2.24 16.75
C ALA A 578 13.15 3.61 16.09
N VAL A 579 14.30 4.23 15.83
CA VAL A 579 14.41 5.48 15.08
C VAL A 579 15.04 5.16 13.73
N LEU A 580 14.35 5.53 12.66
CA LEU A 580 14.75 5.35 11.28
C LEU A 580 15.08 6.70 10.66
N LEU A 581 16.26 6.82 10.09
CA LEU A 581 16.65 7.86 9.14
C LEU A 581 16.98 7.18 7.83
N TYR A 582 16.98 7.90 6.72
CA TYR A 582 17.35 7.28 5.45
C TYR A 582 18.73 6.61 5.55
N GLY A 583 18.73 5.27 5.57
CA GLY A 583 19.91 4.43 5.69
C GLY A 583 20.56 4.35 7.09
N ALA A 584 19.97 4.88 8.14
CA ALA A 584 20.46 4.79 9.51
C ALA A 584 19.36 4.36 10.49
N LEU A 585 19.64 3.37 11.32
CA LEU A 585 18.74 2.75 12.28
C LEU A 585 19.32 2.78 13.69
N ALA A 586 18.56 3.27 14.67
CA ALA A 586 18.86 3.11 16.08
C ALA A 586 17.76 2.29 16.78
N LEU A 587 18.14 1.22 17.49
CA LEU A 587 17.23 0.38 18.25
C LEU A 587 17.12 0.90 19.69
N VAL A 588 15.94 1.40 20.06
CA VAL A 588 15.65 1.98 21.41
C VAL A 588 15.09 0.91 22.36
N GLY A 589 14.35 -0.05 21.81
CA GLY A 589 13.69 -1.12 22.59
C GLY A 589 12.38 -0.68 23.23
N ASP A 590 11.94 -1.40 24.27
CA ASP A 590 10.66 -1.17 24.92
C ASP A 590 10.70 0.07 25.82
N MET A 591 9.58 0.81 25.90
CA MET A 591 9.44 2.00 26.74
C MET A 591 8.12 1.97 27.52
N ASP A 592 8.18 2.26 28.81
CA ASP A 592 6.99 2.41 29.65
C ASP A 592 6.32 3.80 29.43
N PRO A 593 5.04 3.97 29.83
CA PRO A 593 4.36 5.28 29.76
C PRO A 593 5.14 6.37 30.49
N GLY A 594 5.38 7.50 29.83
CA GLY A 594 6.14 8.64 30.36
C GLY A 594 7.64 8.43 30.46
N GLU A 595 8.18 7.30 29.98
CA GLU A 595 9.62 7.04 29.98
C GLU A 595 10.32 7.87 28.89
N THR A 596 11.44 8.48 29.26
CA THR A 596 12.36 9.15 28.34
C THR A 596 13.66 8.37 28.28
N LYS A 597 14.10 8.04 27.05
CA LYS A 597 15.39 7.42 26.78
C LYS A 597 16.29 8.35 26.00
N THR A 598 17.61 8.27 26.26
CA THR A 598 18.58 8.99 25.45
C THR A 598 19.03 8.11 24.28
N LEU A 599 19.20 8.74 23.13
CA LEU A 599 19.78 8.12 21.93
C LEU A 599 21.31 8.10 22.00
N ASP A 600 21.92 8.89 22.91
CA ASP A 600 23.35 8.98 23.08
C ASP A 600 23.96 7.63 23.49
N GLY A 601 24.94 7.19 22.73
CA GLY A 601 25.62 5.92 22.98
C GLY A 601 24.87 4.68 22.48
N LEU A 602 23.73 4.84 21.82
CA LEU A 602 23.12 3.74 21.09
C LEU A 602 23.97 3.39 19.86
N PHE A 603 24.01 2.11 19.53
CA PHE A 603 24.62 1.67 18.30
C PHE A 603 23.76 2.06 17.11
N VAL A 604 24.29 2.88 16.22
CA VAL A 604 23.64 3.25 14.96
C VAL A 604 24.10 2.30 13.88
N SER A 605 23.15 1.67 13.25
CA SER A 605 23.36 0.69 12.20
C SER A 605 22.90 1.26 10.87
N ASN A 606 23.73 1.18 9.83
CA ASN A 606 23.30 1.49 8.47
C ASN A 606 22.47 0.34 7.94
N TYR A 607 21.21 0.61 7.60
CA TYR A 607 20.25 -0.39 7.14
C TYR A 607 19.99 -0.31 5.64
N PRO A 608 19.57 -1.42 5.01
CA PRO A 608 19.12 -1.40 3.62
C PRO A 608 17.85 -0.56 3.47
N VAL A 609 17.73 0.16 2.37
CA VAL A 609 16.64 1.11 2.09
C VAL A 609 15.75 0.67 0.91
N ASP A 610 16.01 -0.49 0.32
CA ASP A 610 15.21 -1.03 -0.79
C ASP A 610 14.03 -1.85 -0.27
N SER A 611 12.91 -1.86 -1.00
CA SER A 611 11.74 -2.70 -0.77
C SER A 611 12.09 -4.18 -0.61
N GLY A 612 13.08 -4.69 -1.36
CA GLY A 612 13.60 -6.06 -1.19
C GLY A 612 14.37 -6.31 0.12
N ALA A 613 14.67 -5.27 0.90
CA ALA A 613 15.42 -5.33 2.15
C ALA A 613 14.56 -5.05 3.40
N SER A 614 13.32 -4.58 3.22
CA SER A 614 12.42 -4.19 4.31
C SER A 614 12.20 -5.31 5.32
N ARG A 615 12.13 -6.56 4.84
CA ARG A 615 12.05 -7.75 5.69
C ARG A 615 13.21 -7.86 6.66
N VAL A 616 14.44 -7.64 6.17
CA VAL A 616 15.66 -7.75 6.99
C VAL A 616 15.68 -6.65 8.06
N THR A 617 15.31 -5.44 7.69
CA THR A 617 15.21 -4.31 8.62
C THR A 617 14.13 -4.58 9.68
N ALA A 618 12.94 -5.04 9.27
CA ALA A 618 11.86 -5.39 10.17
C ALA A 618 12.27 -6.50 11.16
N GLU A 619 12.98 -7.53 10.70
CA GLU A 619 13.52 -8.60 11.55
C GLU A 619 14.55 -8.09 12.56
N GLN A 620 15.34 -7.07 12.22
CA GLN A 620 16.29 -6.46 13.17
C GLN A 620 15.55 -5.69 14.28
N ILE A 621 14.55 -4.93 13.92
CA ILE A 621 13.77 -4.12 14.88
C ILE A 621 12.96 -5.04 15.82
N THR A 622 12.27 -6.03 15.28
CA THR A 622 11.39 -6.92 16.06
C THR A 622 12.11 -8.08 16.73
N GLY A 623 13.37 -8.35 16.34
CA GLY A 623 14.12 -9.52 16.80
C GLY A 623 13.71 -10.82 16.08
N GLY A 624 12.98 -10.74 14.96
CA GLY A 624 12.50 -11.88 14.18
C GLY A 624 13.62 -12.83 13.71
N TRP A 625 14.82 -12.30 13.45
CA TRP A 625 16.00 -13.04 13.05
C TRP A 625 16.45 -14.11 14.07
N ARG A 626 16.03 -14.01 15.34
CA ARG A 626 16.38 -14.97 16.43
C ARG A 626 15.66 -16.30 16.29
N TYR A 627 14.54 -16.33 15.57
CA TYR A 627 13.69 -17.51 15.46
C TYR A 627 13.97 -18.30 14.19
N LYS A 628 14.01 -19.63 14.32
CA LYS A 628 14.11 -20.54 13.19
C LYS A 628 12.72 -21.03 12.79
N ARG A 629 12.52 -21.32 11.52
CA ARG A 629 11.24 -21.78 10.95
C ARG A 629 10.62 -23.02 11.63
N ALA A 630 11.37 -23.71 12.51
CA ALA A 630 10.89 -24.87 13.27
C ALA A 630 10.08 -24.52 14.53
N ASP A 631 10.07 -23.26 14.95
CA ASP A 631 9.48 -22.82 16.22
C ASP A 631 8.02 -22.34 16.05
N ILE A 632 7.31 -22.87 15.06
CA ILE A 632 5.95 -22.43 14.64
C ILE A 632 4.89 -22.58 15.75
N SER A 633 5.14 -23.39 16.77
CA SER A 633 4.22 -23.59 17.90
C SER A 633 4.42 -22.60 19.05
N ASP A 634 5.41 -21.74 18.99
CA ASP A 634 5.70 -20.74 20.00
C ASP A 634 4.86 -19.49 19.76
N MET A 635 4.08 -19.09 20.76
CA MET A 635 3.24 -17.89 20.70
C MET A 635 4.07 -16.62 20.53
N GLU A 636 5.23 -16.55 21.17
CA GLU A 636 6.15 -15.41 21.04
C GLU A 636 6.71 -15.32 19.62
N TYR A 637 7.03 -16.46 19.00
CA TYR A 637 7.43 -16.51 17.60
C TYR A 637 6.35 -15.92 16.69
N MET A 638 5.09 -16.37 16.85
CA MET A 638 3.99 -15.92 15.99
C MET A 638 3.73 -14.41 16.15
N ARG A 639 3.75 -13.90 17.39
CA ARG A 639 3.61 -12.47 17.67
C ARG A 639 4.76 -11.66 17.06
N THR A 640 5.98 -12.14 17.18
CA THR A 640 7.16 -11.49 16.57
C THR A 640 7.06 -11.49 15.04
N MET A 641 6.62 -12.59 14.43
CA MET A 641 6.43 -12.65 12.98
C MET A 641 5.31 -11.72 12.50
N ALA A 642 4.21 -11.60 13.25
CA ALA A 642 3.14 -10.65 12.94
C ALA A 642 3.65 -9.20 12.97
N LYS A 643 4.40 -8.82 14.02
CA LYS A 643 5.07 -7.51 14.10
C LYS A 643 6.03 -7.29 12.94
N THR A 644 6.84 -8.30 12.62
CA THR A 644 7.81 -8.23 11.52
C THR A 644 7.08 -8.00 10.18
N SER A 645 6.01 -8.73 9.92
CA SER A 645 5.26 -8.60 8.67
C SER A 645 4.55 -7.25 8.56
N LEU A 646 4.00 -6.72 9.66
CA LEU A 646 3.38 -5.38 9.65
C LEU A 646 4.42 -4.28 9.43
N LEU A 647 5.58 -4.39 10.08
CA LEU A 647 6.66 -3.40 9.89
C LEU A 647 7.27 -3.50 8.47
N GLU A 648 7.46 -4.71 7.93
CA GLU A 648 7.87 -4.91 6.54
C GLU A 648 6.90 -4.21 5.58
N PHE A 649 5.59 -4.43 5.76
CA PHE A 649 4.55 -3.77 4.99
C PHE A 649 4.64 -2.25 5.08
N TYR A 650 4.83 -1.71 6.29
CA TYR A 650 4.99 -0.27 6.48
C TYR A 650 6.22 0.30 5.76
N LEU A 651 7.36 -0.38 5.84
CA LEU A 651 8.58 0.03 5.17
C LEU A 651 8.44 0.00 3.64
N ASP A 652 7.69 -0.97 3.10
CA ASP A 652 7.49 -1.13 1.66
C ASP A 652 6.47 -0.13 1.08
N GLU A 653 5.40 0.18 1.83
CA GLU A 653 4.30 0.98 1.30
C GLU A 653 4.38 2.47 1.70
N TYR A 654 4.95 2.79 2.87
CA TYR A 654 4.94 4.14 3.44
C TYR A 654 6.31 4.83 3.46
N LEU A 655 7.42 4.07 3.56
CA LEU A 655 8.78 4.64 3.63
C LEU A 655 9.58 4.38 2.35
N THR A 656 9.05 4.76 1.20
CA THR A 656 9.72 4.59 -0.10
C THR A 656 10.55 5.82 -0.46
N GLY A 657 11.82 5.59 -0.86
CA GLY A 657 12.71 6.66 -1.31
C GLY A 657 13.35 7.46 -0.17
N TYR A 658 13.98 8.59 -0.54
CA TYR A 658 14.65 9.46 0.42
C TYR A 658 13.64 10.23 1.28
N GLN A 659 13.83 10.17 2.60
CA GLN A 659 13.08 10.93 3.59
C GLN A 659 14.05 11.83 4.36
N PRO A 660 13.85 13.14 4.44
CA PRO A 660 14.78 14.06 5.12
C PRO A 660 14.72 13.96 6.63
N GLY A 661 13.53 13.67 7.20
CA GLY A 661 13.30 13.57 8.64
C GLY A 661 13.53 12.18 9.21
N ALA A 662 13.44 12.07 10.53
CA ALA A 662 13.42 10.80 11.23
C ALA A 662 11.99 10.24 11.29
N ARG A 663 11.86 8.92 11.27
CA ARG A 663 10.61 8.23 11.52
C ARG A 663 10.79 7.31 12.74
N ILE A 664 9.92 7.44 13.72
CA ILE A 664 9.87 6.55 14.87
C ILE A 664 8.84 5.46 14.58
N VAL A 665 9.17 4.22 14.89
CA VAL A 665 8.27 3.08 14.83
C VAL A 665 8.27 2.35 16.16
N ALA A 666 7.10 1.89 16.59
CA ALA A 666 6.93 1.10 17.82
C ALA A 666 5.67 0.24 17.71
N PHE A 667 5.49 -0.72 18.61
CA PHE A 667 4.26 -1.51 18.70
C PHE A 667 3.57 -1.24 20.04
N ARG A 668 2.25 -1.15 20.02
CA ARG A 668 1.44 -0.99 21.22
C ARG A 668 1.47 -2.28 22.04
N GLY A 669 1.83 -2.19 23.32
CA GLY A 669 1.87 -3.31 24.26
C GLY A 669 0.53 -3.58 24.97
N THR A 670 -0.60 -3.32 24.29
CA THR A 670 -1.95 -3.50 24.84
C THR A 670 -2.66 -4.71 24.24
N GLU A 671 -3.75 -5.14 24.90
CA GLU A 671 -4.66 -6.16 24.33
C GLU A 671 -5.30 -5.65 23.02
N PRO A 672 -5.73 -6.58 22.14
CA PRO A 672 -6.44 -6.23 20.92
C PRO A 672 -7.68 -5.38 21.20
N SER A 673 -7.94 -4.40 20.33
CA SER A 673 -9.07 -3.48 20.45
C SER A 673 -10.13 -3.81 19.39
N ASP A 674 -11.40 -3.74 19.80
CA ASP A 674 -12.58 -3.85 18.95
C ASP A 674 -13.26 -2.50 18.70
N SER A 675 -12.56 -1.39 18.95
CA SER A 675 -13.09 -0.02 18.88
C SER A 675 -13.66 0.37 17.51
N PHE A 676 -13.29 -0.34 16.45
CA PHE A 676 -13.81 -0.14 15.11
C PHE A 676 -15.17 -0.84 14.88
N LEU A 677 -15.64 -1.68 15.83
CA LEU A 677 -16.90 -2.42 15.73
C LEU A 677 -17.96 -1.80 16.64
N MET A 678 -19.19 -1.74 16.12
CA MET A 678 -20.35 -1.46 16.92
C MET A 678 -21.00 -2.77 17.38
N GLY A 679 -21.34 -2.85 18.68
CA GLY A 679 -21.91 -4.05 19.27
C GLY A 679 -20.86 -4.96 19.88
N GLY A 680 -21.27 -6.11 20.41
CA GLY A 680 -20.39 -7.05 21.12
C GLY A 680 -20.60 -8.48 20.65
N GLY A 681 -19.72 -9.39 21.13
CA GLY A 681 -19.82 -10.82 20.84
C GLY A 681 -18.93 -11.28 19.71
N TYR A 682 -17.96 -10.46 19.32
CA TYR A 682 -16.96 -10.80 18.34
C TYR A 682 -15.68 -11.28 19.03
N ASP A 683 -15.00 -12.24 18.41
CA ASP A 683 -13.64 -12.60 18.77
C ASP A 683 -12.66 -11.70 17.97
N VAL A 684 -11.90 -10.83 18.64
CA VAL A 684 -10.98 -9.90 17.98
C VAL A 684 -9.54 -10.23 18.35
N SER A 685 -8.67 -10.32 17.37
CA SER A 685 -7.23 -10.51 17.55
C SER A 685 -6.46 -9.62 16.59
N GLY A 686 -5.36 -9.04 17.04
CA GLY A 686 -4.57 -8.18 16.18
C GLY A 686 -3.47 -7.44 16.92
N LEU A 687 -2.84 -6.52 16.20
CA LEU A 687 -1.77 -5.68 16.74
C LEU A 687 -1.82 -4.28 16.14
N THR A 688 -1.31 -3.31 16.89
CA THR A 688 -1.22 -1.92 16.47
C THR A 688 0.22 -1.48 16.46
N MET A 689 0.68 -0.97 15.33
CA MET A 689 1.95 -0.29 15.17
C MET A 689 1.72 1.22 15.29
N LEU A 690 2.60 1.89 16.00
CA LEU A 690 2.64 3.33 16.16
C LEU A 690 3.76 3.88 15.28
N THR A 691 3.51 4.99 14.63
CA THR A 691 4.53 5.75 13.92
C THR A 691 4.44 7.23 14.28
N ALA A 692 5.57 7.91 14.26
CA ALA A 692 5.64 9.36 14.44
C ALA A 692 6.77 9.92 13.57
N ALA A 693 6.54 11.10 12.98
CA ALA A 693 7.60 11.86 12.34
C ALA A 693 8.35 12.67 13.39
N ALA A 694 9.65 12.82 13.21
CA ALA A 694 10.47 13.73 14.01
C ALA A 694 11.45 14.45 13.08
N GLU A 695 11.70 15.70 13.38
CA GLU A 695 12.79 16.42 12.73
C GLU A 695 14.13 15.81 13.10
N ALA A 696 15.02 15.71 12.12
CA ALA A 696 16.39 15.29 12.34
C ALA A 696 17.33 16.48 12.14
N ASP A 697 17.86 16.99 13.26
CA ASP A 697 18.90 18.02 13.16
C ASP A 697 20.20 17.39 12.66
N MET A 698 20.64 17.84 11.50
CA MET A 698 21.88 17.40 10.85
C MET A 698 22.96 18.50 10.91
N ARG A 699 22.88 19.40 11.89
CA ARG A 699 23.82 20.49 12.08
C ARG A 699 24.64 20.29 13.35
N GLN A 700 25.91 20.67 13.29
CA GLN A 700 26.78 20.77 14.45
C GLN A 700 27.68 22.01 14.28
N ASP A 701 27.59 22.96 15.20
CA ASP A 701 28.23 24.27 15.10
C ASP A 701 27.82 25.01 13.79
N ASP A 702 28.76 25.31 12.93
CA ASP A 702 28.56 25.93 11.61
C ASP A 702 28.59 24.92 10.44
N LEU A 703 28.57 23.65 10.76
CA LEU A 703 28.64 22.57 9.77
C LEU A 703 27.30 21.90 9.59
N VAL A 704 26.95 21.62 8.35
CA VAL A 704 25.78 20.82 7.94
C VAL A 704 26.25 19.46 7.47
N TYR A 705 25.58 18.41 7.94
CA TYR A 705 25.78 17.03 7.50
C TYR A 705 24.58 16.62 6.63
N ARG A 706 24.82 16.34 5.36
CA ARG A 706 23.74 16.19 4.38
C ARG A 706 23.96 14.94 3.54
N SER A 707 22.89 14.15 3.32
CA SER A 707 22.94 13.03 2.39
C SER A 707 22.97 13.53 0.94
N ALA A 708 23.86 12.97 0.12
CA ALA A 708 23.91 13.23 -1.32
C ALA A 708 22.69 12.61 -2.05
N MET A 709 21.90 11.79 -1.37
CA MET A 709 20.66 11.21 -1.89
C MET A 709 19.45 12.15 -1.76
N ARG A 710 19.61 13.31 -1.13
CA ARG A 710 18.59 14.37 -1.10
C ARG A 710 18.14 14.74 -2.52
N THR A 711 19.08 14.73 -3.45
CA THR A 711 18.81 14.82 -4.88
C THR A 711 19.13 13.46 -5.51
N ALA A 712 18.19 12.88 -6.26
CA ALA A 712 18.43 11.62 -6.95
C ALA A 712 19.70 11.71 -7.82
N PRO A 713 20.66 10.79 -7.70
CA PRO A 713 21.86 10.83 -8.50
C PRO A 713 21.55 10.62 -9.98
N LYS A 714 22.27 11.32 -10.84
CA LYS A 714 22.15 11.17 -12.29
C LYS A 714 22.89 9.93 -12.74
N VAL A 715 22.19 8.99 -13.41
CA VAL A 715 22.80 7.79 -13.96
C VAL A 715 23.53 8.13 -15.25
N ILE A 716 24.86 8.07 -15.22
CA ILE A 716 25.70 8.30 -16.41
C ILE A 716 25.83 7.01 -17.22
N ASN A 717 25.93 5.87 -16.54
CA ASN A 717 26.05 4.56 -17.18
C ASN A 717 25.59 3.44 -16.23
N GLY A 718 24.97 2.41 -16.77
CA GLY A 718 24.54 1.22 -16.05
C GLY A 718 23.09 1.28 -15.59
N SER A 719 22.62 0.25 -14.89
CA SER A 719 21.27 0.14 -14.33
C SER A 719 21.32 0.34 -12.82
N TYR A 720 20.60 1.34 -12.35
CA TYR A 720 20.57 1.76 -10.95
C TYR A 720 19.14 2.10 -10.54
N ARG A 721 18.74 1.64 -9.37
CA ARG A 721 17.44 1.95 -8.75
C ARG A 721 17.66 2.95 -7.62
N THR A 722 17.10 4.15 -7.78
CA THR A 722 17.26 5.26 -6.84
C THR A 722 16.60 4.98 -5.49
N SER A 723 15.39 4.40 -5.48
CA SER A 723 14.61 4.17 -4.27
C SER A 723 15.33 3.30 -3.25
N GLY A 724 16.02 2.26 -3.73
CA GLY A 724 16.75 1.34 -2.89
C GLY A 724 18.26 1.57 -2.84
N ASN A 725 18.75 2.58 -3.54
CA ASN A 725 20.19 2.81 -3.71
C ASN A 725 20.91 1.53 -4.20
N THR A 726 20.32 0.83 -5.19
CA THR A 726 20.78 -0.49 -5.64
C THR A 726 21.21 -0.54 -7.11
N ILE A 727 22.23 -1.33 -7.37
CA ILE A 727 22.64 -1.72 -8.73
C ILE A 727 21.91 -3.00 -9.13
N ILE A 728 21.41 -3.07 -10.35
CA ILE A 728 20.69 -4.22 -10.90
C ILE A 728 21.40 -4.73 -12.15
N GLY A 729 22.00 -5.92 -12.08
CA GLY A 729 22.44 -6.70 -13.23
C GLY A 729 23.45 -6.06 -14.19
N THR A 730 24.01 -4.88 -13.88
CA THR A 730 24.98 -4.18 -14.71
C THR A 730 26.27 -3.85 -13.95
N ASN A 731 27.39 -3.90 -14.67
CA ASN A 731 28.71 -3.57 -14.12
C ASN A 731 29.63 -3.05 -15.23
N PRO A 732 30.24 -1.87 -15.12
CA PRO A 732 30.15 -0.92 -14.00
C PRO A 732 28.90 -0.02 -14.05
N VAL A 733 28.58 0.59 -12.90
CA VAL A 733 27.59 1.67 -12.80
C VAL A 733 28.30 2.98 -12.47
N THR A 734 27.91 4.05 -13.17
CA THR A 734 28.47 5.39 -12.96
C THR A 734 27.35 6.37 -12.64
N LEU A 735 27.47 7.01 -11.48
CA LEU A 735 26.49 7.96 -10.94
C LEU A 735 27.16 9.32 -10.73
N GLU A 736 26.42 10.39 -11.01
CA GLU A 736 26.80 11.76 -10.67
C GLU A 736 25.89 12.25 -9.54
N TYR A 737 26.51 12.63 -8.42
CA TYR A 737 25.80 13.13 -7.24
C TYR A 737 25.92 14.65 -7.16
N SER A 738 24.84 15.34 -6.87
CA SER A 738 24.84 16.75 -6.46
C SER A 738 25.08 16.84 -4.97
N LEU A 739 26.10 17.57 -4.56
CA LEU A 739 26.49 17.73 -3.14
C LEU A 739 25.97 19.05 -2.54
N GLY A 740 25.22 19.83 -3.32
CA GLY A 740 24.70 21.13 -2.94
C GLY A 740 25.63 22.29 -3.36
N SER A 741 25.13 23.15 -4.23
CA SER A 741 25.84 24.35 -4.69
C SER A 741 25.99 25.41 -3.59
N ASP A 742 25.09 25.40 -2.61
CA ASP A 742 25.03 26.21 -1.41
C ASP A 742 26.09 25.87 -0.34
N LEU A 743 26.80 24.74 -0.49
CA LEU A 743 27.76 24.26 0.49
C LEU A 743 29.22 24.54 0.06
N GLU A 744 30.04 25.03 1.01
CA GLU A 744 31.49 24.87 0.99
C GLU A 744 31.84 23.49 1.55
N ILE A 745 32.14 22.52 0.67
CA ILE A 745 32.37 21.13 1.06
C ILE A 745 33.62 21.00 1.87
N LYS A 746 33.54 20.40 3.06
CA LYS A 746 34.67 20.16 3.95
C LYS A 746 35.07 18.68 3.97
N LYS A 747 34.07 17.79 3.88
CA LYS A 747 34.29 16.34 3.99
C LYS A 747 33.25 15.56 3.20
N LEU A 748 33.63 14.44 2.63
CA LEU A 748 32.77 13.45 2.02
C LEU A 748 32.96 12.10 2.70
N ARG A 749 31.87 11.42 3.01
CA ARG A 749 31.88 10.12 3.68
C ARG A 749 30.98 9.13 2.97
N PHE A 750 31.45 7.88 2.84
CA PHE A 750 30.65 6.75 2.42
C PHE A 750 30.18 5.93 3.63
N GLU A 751 28.88 5.71 3.75
CA GLU A 751 28.30 4.84 4.76
C GLU A 751 27.81 3.52 4.12
N ASN A 752 28.43 2.42 4.50
CA ASN A 752 28.11 1.09 4.01
C ASN A 752 27.06 0.41 4.91
N MET A 753 26.29 -0.49 4.34
CA MET A 753 25.38 -1.37 5.09
C MET A 753 26.12 -2.09 6.22
N SER A 754 25.57 -2.07 7.42
CA SER A 754 26.19 -2.66 8.62
C SER A 754 26.42 -4.16 8.49
N ALA A 755 27.45 -4.67 9.19
CA ALA A 755 27.73 -6.10 9.24
C ALA A 755 26.55 -6.92 9.81
N MET A 756 25.77 -6.34 10.72
CA MET A 756 24.57 -6.94 11.28
C MET A 756 23.59 -7.44 10.20
N PHE A 757 23.38 -6.67 9.13
CA PHE A 757 22.52 -7.07 8.02
C PHE A 757 23.15 -8.10 7.08
N LYS A 758 24.48 -8.18 7.05
CA LYS A 758 25.21 -9.20 6.24
C LYS A 758 25.00 -10.63 6.75
N GLU A 759 24.88 -10.80 8.08
CA GLU A 759 24.73 -12.11 8.70
C GLU A 759 23.29 -12.64 8.66
N THR A 760 22.31 -11.73 8.53
CA THR A 760 20.87 -12.07 8.58
C THR A 760 20.22 -12.29 7.23
N THR A 761 20.90 -11.96 6.12
CA THR A 761 20.39 -12.19 4.77
C THR A 761 20.37 -13.68 4.41
N SER A 762 19.44 -14.43 4.97
CA SER A 762 19.11 -15.79 4.52
C SER A 762 18.46 -15.82 3.13
N LEU A 763 18.16 -14.66 2.56
CA LEU A 763 17.38 -14.53 1.31
C LEU A 763 18.24 -14.38 0.04
N GLY A 764 19.56 -14.22 0.14
CA GLY A 764 20.47 -14.22 -1.01
C GLY A 764 20.19 -13.15 -2.10
N GLN A 765 19.19 -12.28 -1.89
CA GLN A 765 18.72 -11.33 -2.89
C GLN A 765 19.38 -9.95 -2.78
N ILE A 766 19.89 -9.58 -1.60
CA ILE A 766 20.47 -8.28 -1.34
C ILE A 766 21.88 -8.45 -0.82
N GLN A 767 22.82 -7.75 -1.45
CA GLN A 767 24.23 -7.82 -1.09
C GLN A 767 24.77 -6.40 -0.87
N PRO A 768 25.56 -6.16 0.21
CA PRO A 768 26.28 -4.91 0.34
C PRO A 768 27.32 -4.79 -0.77
N PHE A 769 27.52 -3.60 -1.27
CA PHE A 769 28.55 -3.35 -2.28
C PHE A 769 29.91 -3.89 -1.84
N ALA A 770 30.47 -4.72 -2.67
CA ALA A 770 31.88 -5.12 -2.61
C ALA A 770 32.49 -4.96 -4.00
N GLY A 771 33.52 -4.15 -4.09
CA GLY A 771 34.08 -3.81 -5.38
C GLY A 771 35.06 -2.66 -5.29
N SER A 772 35.33 -2.02 -6.42
CA SER A 772 36.21 -0.86 -6.55
C SER A 772 35.38 0.38 -6.84
N ILE A 773 35.73 1.48 -6.20
CA ILE A 773 35.14 2.81 -6.40
C ILE A 773 36.15 3.69 -7.10
N TYR A 774 35.71 4.40 -8.11
CA TYR A 774 36.52 5.37 -8.86
C TYR A 774 35.84 6.73 -8.84
N PHE A 775 36.63 7.79 -8.64
CA PHE A 775 36.13 9.16 -8.85
C PHE A 775 36.62 9.67 -10.19
N TYR A 776 35.79 10.46 -10.84
CA TYR A 776 36.17 11.17 -12.05
C TYR A 776 36.97 12.43 -11.67
N ASN A 777 38.20 12.51 -12.12
CA ASN A 777 39.06 13.68 -11.91
C ASN A 777 38.79 14.69 -13.04
N TYR A 778 38.25 15.84 -12.69
CA TYR A 778 37.91 16.91 -13.64
C TYR A 778 39.16 17.64 -14.19
N GLU A 779 40.30 17.54 -13.50
CA GLU A 779 41.58 18.12 -13.98
C GLU A 779 42.24 17.22 -15.01
N SER A 780 42.29 15.90 -14.79
CA SER A 780 42.91 14.94 -15.70
C SER A 780 41.98 14.41 -16.78
N GLY A 781 40.67 14.45 -16.56
CA GLY A 781 39.66 13.85 -17.45
C GLY A 781 39.58 12.33 -17.32
N GLU A 782 40.15 11.72 -16.30
CA GLU A 782 40.21 10.28 -16.12
C GLU A 782 39.57 9.81 -14.79
N TYR A 783 39.19 8.52 -14.71
CA TYR A 783 38.72 7.91 -13.49
C TYR A 783 39.87 7.39 -12.65
N GLU A 784 39.95 7.84 -11.42
CA GLU A 784 40.97 7.44 -10.46
C GLU A 784 40.41 6.46 -9.42
N LEU A 785 41.15 5.37 -9.18
CA LEU A 785 40.80 4.36 -8.18
C LEU A 785 40.93 4.92 -6.77
N ILE A 786 39.80 4.85 -6.02
CA ILE A 786 39.77 5.18 -4.60
C ILE A 786 40.10 3.93 -3.78
N VAL A 787 41.01 4.07 -2.82
CA VAL A 787 41.48 2.95 -1.99
C VAL A 787 40.33 2.41 -1.14
N ARG A 788 40.02 1.10 -1.22
CA ARG A 788 38.92 0.41 -0.52
C ARG A 788 38.82 0.67 1.00
N SER A 789 39.95 0.95 1.65
CA SER A 789 39.97 1.20 3.10
C SER A 789 39.64 2.64 3.48
N ARG A 790 39.45 3.52 2.51
CA ARG A 790 39.21 4.93 2.76
C ARG A 790 37.78 5.27 2.43
N LEU A 791 37.00 5.52 3.45
CA LEU A 791 35.58 5.88 3.34
C LEU A 791 35.32 7.37 3.62
N GLU A 792 36.38 8.13 3.98
CA GLU A 792 36.28 9.56 4.29
C GLU A 792 37.34 10.36 3.52
N PHE A 793 36.96 11.53 3.02
CA PHE A 793 37.78 12.42 2.21
C PHE A 793 37.63 13.84 2.70
N GLU A 794 38.71 14.51 2.98
CA GLU A 794 38.79 15.91 3.35
C GLU A 794 38.77 16.81 2.10
N ASP A 795 38.44 18.11 2.27
CA ASP A 795 38.28 19.10 1.21
C ASP A 795 39.43 19.12 0.18
N TRP A 796 40.67 19.11 0.66
CA TRP A 796 41.86 19.16 -0.19
C TRP A 796 42.04 17.91 -1.06
N GLN A 797 41.43 16.78 -0.66
CA GLN A 797 41.45 15.53 -1.42
C GLN A 797 40.34 15.46 -2.46
N LEU A 798 39.23 16.15 -2.18
CA LEU A 798 38.05 16.19 -3.05
C LEU A 798 38.24 17.20 -4.20
N LYS A 799 39.06 18.20 -4.02
CA LYS A 799 39.22 19.34 -4.97
C LYS A 799 39.33 18.93 -6.44
N PRO A 800 40.15 17.94 -6.85
CA PRO A 800 40.23 17.53 -8.26
C PRO A 800 39.02 16.74 -8.76
N PHE A 801 38.18 16.23 -7.85
CA PHE A 801 37.00 15.40 -8.17
C PHE A 801 35.66 16.14 -8.11
N LEU A 802 35.69 17.41 -7.70
CA LEU A 802 34.47 18.25 -7.66
C LEU A 802 34.38 19.10 -8.94
N SER A 803 33.21 19.07 -9.54
CA SER A 803 32.86 20.01 -10.61
C SER A 803 32.68 21.43 -10.05
N PRO A 804 32.65 22.46 -10.90
CA PRO A 804 32.35 23.81 -10.48
C PRO A 804 30.96 23.97 -9.80
N GLY A 805 30.00 23.08 -10.09
CA GLY A 805 28.67 23.04 -9.50
C GLY A 805 28.55 22.12 -8.28
N ASN A 806 29.68 21.76 -7.62
CA ASN A 806 29.70 20.82 -6.49
C ASN A 806 29.07 19.44 -6.81
N THR A 807 29.27 18.93 -8.02
CA THR A 807 28.93 17.55 -8.32
C THR A 807 30.14 16.63 -8.24
N ILE A 808 29.92 15.36 -7.90
CA ILE A 808 30.96 14.32 -7.91
C ILE A 808 30.48 13.13 -8.75
N THR A 809 31.33 12.68 -9.69
CA THR A 809 30.99 11.50 -10.51
C THR A 809 31.72 10.28 -9.97
N VAL A 810 30.96 9.28 -9.57
CA VAL A 810 31.41 8.05 -8.93
C VAL A 810 31.12 6.85 -9.82
N ARG A 811 32.14 6.05 -10.10
CA ARG A 811 31.99 4.77 -10.81
C ARG A 811 32.19 3.62 -9.84
N TYR A 812 31.18 2.77 -9.75
CA TYR A 812 31.16 1.55 -8.96
C TYR A 812 31.43 0.35 -9.87
N VAL A 813 32.42 -0.45 -9.51
CA VAL A 813 32.78 -1.70 -10.19
C VAL A 813 32.66 -2.85 -9.20
N CYS A 814 31.60 -3.64 -9.32
CA CYS A 814 31.34 -4.77 -8.46
C CYS A 814 32.35 -5.89 -8.67
N ASP A 815 32.66 -6.64 -7.63
CA ASP A 815 33.38 -7.91 -7.75
C ASP A 815 32.55 -8.93 -8.54
N SER A 816 33.19 -9.81 -9.30
CA SER A 816 32.55 -10.78 -10.24
C SER A 816 31.53 -11.74 -9.58
N ALA A 817 31.61 -11.93 -8.25
CA ALA A 817 30.65 -12.73 -7.50
C ALA A 817 29.27 -12.05 -7.31
N MET A 818 29.15 -10.77 -7.63
CA MET A 818 27.96 -9.92 -7.40
C MET A 818 27.14 -9.65 -8.67
N GLU A 819 27.51 -10.20 -9.82
CA GLU A 819 26.96 -9.83 -11.13
C GLU A 819 25.46 -10.12 -11.33
N TYR A 820 24.81 -10.86 -10.42
CA TYR A 820 23.41 -11.34 -10.59
C TYR A 820 22.46 -11.00 -9.44
N GLY A 821 22.87 -10.15 -8.50
CA GLY A 821 22.04 -9.77 -7.34
C GLY A 821 21.75 -8.28 -7.28
N ASN A 822 20.81 -7.88 -6.44
CA ASN A 822 20.62 -6.48 -6.06
C ASN A 822 21.77 -6.08 -5.12
N VAL A 823 22.60 -5.15 -5.55
CA VAL A 823 23.75 -4.67 -4.78
C VAL A 823 23.45 -3.29 -4.20
N VAL A 824 23.36 -3.20 -2.87
CA VAL A 824 23.13 -1.93 -2.16
C VAL A 824 24.43 -1.13 -2.14
N LEU A 825 24.41 0.07 -2.71
CA LEU A 825 25.53 0.99 -2.70
C LEU A 825 25.72 1.67 -1.33
N PRO A 826 26.96 2.07 -0.98
CA PRO A 826 27.17 2.91 0.18
C PRO A 826 26.49 4.28 -0.03
N ILE A 827 25.89 4.81 1.03
CA ILE A 827 25.26 6.14 1.01
C ILE A 827 26.35 7.20 1.17
N LEU A 828 26.32 8.21 0.29
CA LEU A 828 27.21 9.36 0.38
C LEU A 828 26.62 10.42 1.29
N TYR A 829 27.45 10.89 2.23
CA TYR A 829 27.16 12.06 3.04
C TYR A 829 28.25 13.11 2.83
N VAL A 830 27.83 14.35 2.84
CA VAL A 830 28.70 15.51 2.75
C VAL A 830 28.59 16.34 4.03
N THR A 831 29.75 16.74 4.56
CA THR A 831 29.83 17.75 5.61
C THR A 831 30.32 19.04 4.95
N GLY A 832 29.62 20.14 5.15
CA GLY A 832 29.98 21.42 4.57
C GLY A 832 29.54 22.58 5.42
N ARG A 833 29.97 23.77 5.05
CA ARG A 833 29.50 25.05 5.62
C ARG A 833 28.62 25.71 4.60
N GLU A 834 27.46 26.23 5.03
CA GLU A 834 26.58 27.04 4.17
C GLU A 834 27.34 28.33 3.74
N ARG A 835 27.24 28.67 2.47
CA ARG A 835 27.94 29.81 1.87
C ARG A 835 27.30 31.16 2.16
#